data_742b0357031d077decca510bc1a3499b
#
_entry.id   742b0357031d077decca510bc1a3499b
#
_cell.length_a   1.000
_cell.length_b   1.000
_cell.length_c   1.000
_cell.angle_alpha   90.00
_cell.angle_beta   90.00
_cell.angle_gamma   90.00
#
_symmetry.space_group_name_H-M   'P 1'
#
loop_
_entity.id
_entity.type
_entity.pdbx_description
1 polymer ?
#
loop_
_entity_poly.entity_id
_entity_poly.type
_entity_poly.pdbx_seq_one_letter_code
_entity_poly.pdbx_strand_id
1 'polypeptide(L)'
;MGQAIIHIVFVKLFYIADKRRRGVYPAFGFESLGVEYVSDSGVCTYLQGSMLARSRLGGSEMSKAAKPGFIGKRSAAAGGWGALKSCGRQLLASGAPLSGARALLKANQPDGFDCPGCAWGDPEHGSSFEFCENGVKAVAWEATERRTTPAFFTEHSVSQLRGWTDYDLEHAGRLTHPMRYNPATDRYEAVEWDEAFAAIGEILRGFDSPNRVEFYTSGRASNEAAFLYQLFVRAYGTNNFPDCSNMCHEASGVALKQSVGVGKGTVLLEDFEHADAIFVVGQNPGTNHPRMLGDLRRAAERGAHVVVFNPVRERGLERFADPQNRLEILHGGSEAIASEYFQPRLGGDMAAFRGMAKAVFATDDAALAAGRPSVLDRDFLAAHTADFEAYRAAVDATSWDEIEDQSGLTRAALERAAGIYLQSERVICTWAMGITQHRHSVITIREITSFMLLRGNIGRQGAGLCPVRGHSNVQGDRTVGINERPPAAFLDALEKEFGFAVPREPGHNVLAAIGAMLDGSAQAFIGLGGNFARATPDSPMIAKALSGQRLTVHIATKLNHSHLVPGRVSFILPCLGRTEIDLNSKGVAQLVTVEDSMSMVHGSGGINPPASPHLRSEVAIIAGMANATLGARPVDWLSLADDYDLIRDHIARVLPDFSDFNRRVRVPRGFHLRNTARELEWATPQGKAAFWAGRLPETVEHQQARGMPGRYVLQTFRSHDQYNTTIYGMDDRYRGVYGERHVVFMNPADMADLGVEAGDRADIVGEFEDGVERVARDFRFVPYDIPRGCIAGYYPEMNVLVPLGSAGDESYTPTSKSVIVSFRPVQAKVA
;
A
#
# COMPACT_ATOMS: atom_id res chain seq x y z
N MET A 1 34.56 15.74 4.09
CA MET A 1 34.29 16.11 5.48
C MET A 1 32.80 15.98 5.86
N GLY A 2 31.86 16.51 5.10
CA GLY A 2 30.41 16.36 5.44
C GLY A 2 29.88 14.94 5.58
N GLN A 3 30.35 13.99 4.78
CA GLN A 3 29.98 12.57 4.89
C GLN A 3 30.50 11.87 6.15
N ALA A 4 31.66 12.25 6.68
CA ALA A 4 32.20 11.69 7.91
C ALA A 4 31.47 12.21 9.16
N ILE A 5 31.01 13.44 9.15
CA ILE A 5 30.24 14.04 10.25
C ILE A 5 28.85 13.41 10.38
N ILE A 6 28.19 13.16 9.25
CA ILE A 6 26.90 12.45 9.23
C ILE A 6 27.05 11.04 9.81
N HIS A 7 28.14 10.37 9.49
CA HIS A 7 28.48 9.03 10.01
C HIS A 7 28.70 9.02 11.52
N ILE A 8 29.46 9.98 12.04
CA ILE A 8 29.76 10.08 13.48
C ILE A 8 28.53 10.47 14.29
N VAL A 9 27.68 11.38 13.78
CA VAL A 9 26.45 11.81 14.46
C VAL A 9 25.42 10.69 14.50
N PHE A 10 25.17 10.00 13.38
CA PHE A 10 24.24 8.88 13.37
C PHE A 10 24.71 7.72 14.25
N VAL A 11 25.95 7.26 14.08
CA VAL A 11 26.50 6.15 14.88
C VAL A 11 26.56 6.51 16.37
N LYS A 12 26.90 7.75 16.75
CA LYS A 12 26.93 8.17 18.18
C LYS A 12 25.53 8.36 18.76
N LEU A 13 24.57 8.94 18.03
CA LEU A 13 23.18 9.06 18.51
C LEU A 13 22.53 7.68 18.68
N PHE A 14 22.76 6.78 17.74
CA PHE A 14 22.29 5.42 17.80
C PHE A 14 22.92 4.63 18.97
N TYR A 15 24.20 4.79 19.22
CA TYR A 15 24.92 4.13 20.33
C TYR A 15 24.45 4.59 21.72
N ILE A 16 24.15 5.88 21.88
CA ILE A 16 23.73 6.48 23.18
C ILE A 16 22.28 6.07 23.49
N ALA A 17 21.39 6.02 22.48
CA ALA A 17 19.99 5.63 22.66
C ALA A 17 19.86 4.15 23.08
N ASP A 18 20.60 3.24 22.44
CA ASP A 18 20.58 1.81 22.76
C ASP A 18 21.10 1.52 24.18
N LYS A 19 22.16 2.20 24.62
CA LYS A 19 22.70 2.03 25.99
C LYS A 19 21.80 2.57 27.10
N ARG A 20 21.03 3.65 26.86
CA ARG A 20 20.07 4.18 27.83
C ARG A 20 18.91 3.21 28.10
N ARG A 21 18.43 2.52 27.09
CA ARG A 21 17.31 1.56 27.20
C ARG A 21 17.69 0.30 27.97
N ARG A 22 18.97 -0.10 27.94
CA ARG A 22 19.46 -1.31 28.64
C ARG A 22 19.88 -1.07 30.10
N GLY A 23 19.60 0.11 30.66
CA GLY A 23 19.91 0.42 32.08
C GLY A 23 21.41 0.45 32.43
N VAL A 24 22.28 0.56 31.43
CA VAL A 24 23.75 0.45 31.62
C VAL A 24 24.43 1.77 32.05
N TYR A 25 23.66 2.89 32.10
CA TYR A 25 24.18 4.18 32.61
C TYR A 25 23.19 4.89 33.53
N PRO A 26 23.56 5.18 34.80
CA PRO A 26 22.89 6.21 35.58
C PRO A 26 23.21 7.60 35.00
N ALA A 27 22.38 8.58 35.32
CA ALA A 27 22.50 9.96 34.85
C ALA A 27 23.80 10.59 35.33
N PHE A 28 24.88 10.54 34.54
CA PHE A 28 26.12 11.27 34.77
C PHE A 28 26.44 12.15 33.58
N GLY A 29 27.02 13.33 33.93
CA GLY A 29 27.29 14.44 33.03
C GLY A 29 28.27 14.16 31.90
N PHE A 30 28.29 15.04 30.94
CA PHE A 30 29.03 14.98 29.66
C PHE A 30 30.57 14.99 29.78
N GLU A 31 31.15 15.04 30.98
CA GLU A 31 32.58 15.25 31.20
C GLU A 31 33.47 14.00 31.04
N SER A 32 32.89 12.79 30.96
CA SER A 32 33.71 11.56 30.94
C SER A 32 34.03 10.99 29.54
N LEU A 33 33.73 11.70 28.45
CA LEU A 33 33.92 11.21 27.09
C LEU A 33 35.03 11.89 26.28
N GLY A 34 35.91 12.64 26.93
CA GLY A 34 37.12 13.19 26.30
C GLY A 34 36.84 14.12 25.10
N VAL A 35 35.74 14.85 25.13
CA VAL A 35 35.45 15.91 24.17
C VAL A 35 35.76 17.24 24.87
N GLU A 36 36.90 17.83 24.56
CA GLU A 36 37.18 19.22 24.96
C GLU A 36 36.08 20.13 24.40
N TYR A 37 35.40 20.79 25.31
CA TYR A 37 34.43 21.84 24.97
C TYR A 37 35.24 23.07 24.54
N VAL A 38 35.37 23.27 23.23
CA VAL A 38 35.79 24.57 22.72
C VAL A 38 34.57 25.47 22.82
N SER A 39 34.72 26.56 23.58
CA SER A 39 33.68 27.51 23.92
C SER A 39 32.88 28.01 22.74
N ASP A 40 31.63 28.10 22.97
CA ASP A 40 30.39 28.30 22.25
C ASP A 40 30.30 29.22 21.02
N SER A 41 31.34 29.90 20.57
CA SER A 41 31.14 30.95 19.55
C SER A 41 31.60 30.60 18.14
N GLY A 42 32.52 29.64 17.96
CA GLY A 42 33.12 29.37 16.64
C GLY A 42 32.41 28.35 15.78
N VAL A 43 31.99 27.24 16.35
CA VAL A 43 31.43 26.10 15.57
C VAL A 43 29.93 26.28 15.28
N CYS A 44 29.22 26.88 16.23
CA CYS A 44 27.79 27.22 16.02
C CYS A 44 27.60 28.36 15.01
N THR A 45 28.49 29.36 15.03
CA THR A 45 28.42 30.49 14.08
C THR A 45 28.78 30.07 12.66
N TYR A 46 29.68 29.09 12.50
CA TYR A 46 30.01 28.58 11.15
C TYR A 46 28.92 27.73 10.54
N LEU A 47 28.20 26.94 11.33
CA LEU A 47 27.01 26.17 10.87
C LEU A 47 25.81 27.08 10.64
N GLN A 48 25.58 28.09 11.51
CA GLN A 48 24.54 29.08 11.29
C GLN A 48 24.85 30.02 10.12
N GLY A 49 26.12 30.43 9.94
CA GLY A 49 26.53 31.27 8.80
C GLY A 49 26.36 30.58 7.45
N SER A 50 26.63 29.27 7.35
CA SER A 50 26.42 28.51 6.11
C SER A 50 24.94 28.16 5.86
N MET A 51 24.13 28.02 6.89
CA MET A 51 22.67 27.83 6.73
C MET A 51 21.95 29.13 6.41
N LEU A 52 22.32 30.26 7.02
CA LEU A 52 21.74 31.58 6.76
C LEU A 52 22.11 32.11 5.35
N ALA A 53 23.30 31.78 4.84
CA ALA A 53 23.70 32.15 3.48
C ALA A 53 22.90 31.36 2.43
N ARG A 54 22.42 30.13 2.73
CA ARG A 54 21.54 29.35 1.82
C ARG A 54 20.06 29.69 1.95
N SER A 55 19.59 30.17 3.09
CA SER A 55 18.18 30.59 3.26
C SER A 55 17.85 31.93 2.58
N ARG A 56 18.83 32.73 2.17
CA ARG A 56 18.62 33.95 1.38
C ARG A 56 18.63 33.73 -0.14
N LEU A 57 18.83 32.46 -0.61
CA LEU A 57 18.73 32.08 -2.03
C LEU A 57 17.38 31.42 -2.38
N GLY A 58 16.35 31.66 -1.59
CA GLY A 58 14.99 31.17 -1.74
C GLY A 58 14.14 31.92 -2.78
N GLY A 59 14.71 32.29 -3.90
CA GLY A 59 13.98 32.89 -5.02
C GLY A 59 14.78 32.72 -6.29
N SER A 60 14.57 31.66 -7.04
CA SER A 60 15.01 31.39 -8.41
C SER A 60 15.91 30.16 -8.69
N GLU A 61 15.99 29.16 -7.81
CA GLU A 61 16.68 27.90 -8.17
C GLU A 61 15.75 26.76 -8.65
N MET A 62 14.53 27.05 -9.10
CA MET A 62 13.61 26.06 -9.66
C MET A 62 13.78 25.83 -11.17
N SER A 63 14.96 26.03 -11.74
CA SER A 63 15.25 25.61 -13.12
C SER A 63 16.73 25.30 -13.38
N LYS A 64 17.34 24.54 -12.49
CA LYS A 64 18.47 23.71 -12.97
C LYS A 64 17.81 22.52 -13.65
N ALA A 65 17.93 22.45 -15.00
CA ALA A 65 17.50 21.29 -15.77
C ALA A 65 17.92 20.01 -15.04
N ALA A 66 16.93 19.19 -14.67
CA ALA A 66 17.19 17.91 -14.00
C ALA A 66 18.24 17.18 -14.84
N LYS A 67 19.26 16.63 -14.20
CA LYS A 67 20.25 15.81 -14.92
C LYS A 67 19.46 14.73 -15.66
N PRO A 68 19.75 14.48 -16.95
CA PRO A 68 19.05 13.45 -17.69
C PRO A 68 19.15 12.12 -16.93
N GLY A 69 18.03 11.39 -16.84
CA GLY A 69 18.00 10.09 -16.21
C GLY A 69 18.95 9.11 -16.94
N PHE A 70 19.49 8.16 -16.20
CA PHE A 70 20.42 7.16 -16.75
C PHE A 70 20.16 5.77 -16.19
N ILE A 71 20.55 4.73 -16.94
CA ILE A 71 20.59 3.36 -16.50
C ILE A 71 21.98 3.10 -15.92
N GLY A 72 22.06 2.68 -14.67
CA GLY A 72 23.31 2.46 -13.96
C GLY A 72 23.38 1.09 -13.30
N LYS A 73 24.40 0.91 -12.46
CA LYS A 73 24.61 -0.36 -11.74
C LYS A 73 23.53 -0.59 -10.70
N ARG A 74 22.96 -1.80 -10.68
CA ARG A 74 22.04 -2.27 -9.64
C ARG A 74 22.76 -2.47 -8.31
N SER A 75 22.08 -2.25 -7.19
CA SER A 75 22.58 -2.63 -5.86
C SER A 75 22.83 -4.14 -5.79
N ALA A 76 23.90 -4.55 -5.10
CA ALA A 76 24.23 -5.96 -4.92
C ALA A 76 23.22 -6.69 -4.01
N ALA A 77 22.67 -5.98 -3.03
CA ALA A 77 21.64 -6.44 -2.10
C ALA A 77 20.64 -5.33 -1.80
N ALA A 78 19.46 -5.69 -1.29
CA ALA A 78 18.58 -4.76 -0.64
C ALA A 78 19.12 -4.35 0.74
N GLY A 79 18.69 -3.19 1.24
CA GLY A 79 19.14 -2.70 2.57
C GLY A 79 20.56 -2.13 2.57
N GLY A 80 21.34 -2.53 3.57
CA GLY A 80 22.75 -2.20 3.76
C GLY A 80 23.08 -0.71 3.75
N TRP A 81 24.29 -0.36 3.34
CA TRP A 81 24.76 1.02 3.21
C TRP A 81 23.90 1.87 2.27
N GLY A 82 23.29 1.26 1.25
CA GLY A 82 22.40 1.95 0.34
C GLY A 82 21.19 2.52 1.06
N ALA A 83 20.57 1.76 1.94
CA ALA A 83 19.44 2.19 2.76
C ALA A 83 19.85 3.28 3.75
N LEU A 84 20.97 3.11 4.47
CA LEU A 84 21.45 4.13 5.43
C LEU A 84 21.74 5.47 4.76
N LYS A 85 22.37 5.47 3.58
CA LYS A 85 22.61 6.69 2.79
C LYS A 85 21.33 7.33 2.31
N SER A 86 20.33 6.54 1.89
CA SER A 86 19.04 7.03 1.48
C SER A 86 18.29 7.67 2.64
N CYS A 87 18.23 7.00 3.80
CA CYS A 87 17.63 7.54 5.02
C CYS A 87 18.26 8.90 5.42
N GLY A 88 19.60 8.97 5.45
CA GLY A 88 20.30 10.21 5.76
C GLY A 88 19.98 11.34 4.78
N ARG A 89 19.93 11.05 3.48
CA ARG A 89 19.55 12.04 2.45
C ARG A 89 18.14 12.55 2.63
N GLN A 90 17.18 11.66 2.90
CA GLN A 90 15.76 12.04 3.08
C GLN A 90 15.57 12.92 4.32
N LEU A 91 16.17 12.58 5.45
CA LEU A 91 16.13 13.41 6.66
C LEU A 91 16.73 14.79 6.45
N LEU A 92 17.87 14.89 5.77
CA LEU A 92 18.48 16.18 5.45
C LEU A 92 17.62 16.98 4.45
N ALA A 93 17.05 16.31 3.45
CA ALA A 93 16.21 16.95 2.43
C ALA A 93 14.88 17.47 3.01
N SER A 94 14.38 16.93 4.13
CA SER A 94 13.18 17.43 4.80
C SER A 94 13.34 18.84 5.39
N GLY A 95 14.56 19.30 5.62
CA GLY A 95 14.86 20.53 6.36
C GLY A 95 14.79 20.39 7.88
N ALA A 96 14.25 19.29 8.39
CA ALA A 96 14.01 19.02 9.81
C ALA A 96 14.68 17.71 10.29
N PRO A 97 16.01 17.54 10.13
CA PRO A 97 16.65 16.26 10.40
C PRO A 97 16.56 15.80 11.86
N LEU A 98 16.53 16.74 12.82
CA LEU A 98 16.48 16.41 14.25
C LEU A 98 15.07 15.99 14.69
N SER A 99 14.02 16.71 14.27
CA SER A 99 12.63 16.34 14.56
C SER A 99 12.24 15.06 13.84
N GLY A 100 12.67 14.89 12.59
CA GLY A 100 12.49 13.64 11.86
C GLY A 100 13.19 12.45 12.52
N ALA A 101 14.45 12.60 12.96
CA ALA A 101 15.16 11.54 13.67
C ALA A 101 14.51 11.21 15.03
N ARG A 102 14.04 12.24 15.79
CA ARG A 102 13.30 12.03 17.03
C ARG A 102 11.98 11.28 16.78
N ALA A 103 11.26 11.65 15.72
CA ALA A 103 10.03 10.97 15.34
C ALA A 103 10.27 9.50 15.00
N LEU A 104 11.34 9.18 14.25
CA LEU A 104 11.67 7.80 13.91
C LEU A 104 11.90 6.89 15.12
N LEU A 105 12.44 7.41 16.23
CA LEU A 105 12.60 6.64 17.48
C LEU A 105 11.26 6.32 18.16
N LYS A 106 10.16 6.91 17.69
CA LYS A 106 8.80 6.68 18.18
C LYS A 106 7.92 6.00 17.13
N ALA A 107 8.42 5.80 15.92
CA ALA A 107 7.70 5.05 14.89
C ALA A 107 7.60 3.57 15.28
N ASN A 108 6.40 3.01 15.22
CA ASN A 108 6.08 1.61 15.58
C ASN A 108 6.50 1.23 17.01
N GLN A 109 6.45 2.20 17.91
CA GLN A 109 6.71 1.99 19.33
C GLN A 109 5.41 2.04 20.13
N PRO A 110 5.27 1.26 21.22
CA PRO A 110 4.04 1.23 22.02
C PRO A 110 3.61 2.60 22.59
N ASP A 111 4.55 3.52 22.77
CA ASP A 111 4.36 4.88 23.28
C ASP A 111 4.58 5.95 22.19
N GLY A 112 4.39 5.57 20.93
CA GLY A 112 4.60 6.42 19.78
C GLY A 112 3.47 6.35 18.76
N PHE A 113 3.83 6.45 17.50
CA PHE A 113 2.87 6.41 16.39
C PHE A 113 3.18 5.25 15.45
N ASP A 114 2.13 4.72 14.82
CA ASP A 114 2.23 3.78 13.72
C ASP A 114 2.80 4.48 12.48
N CYS A 115 3.80 3.86 11.86
CA CYS A 115 4.41 4.39 10.64
C CYS A 115 3.34 4.57 9.55
N PRO A 116 3.17 5.79 8.96
CA PRO A 116 2.16 6.02 7.92
C PRO A 116 2.47 5.30 6.60
N GLY A 117 3.36 4.36 6.64
CA GLY A 117 3.81 3.52 5.55
C GLY A 117 2.88 2.34 5.27
N CYS A 118 3.42 1.14 5.40
CA CYS A 118 2.74 -0.12 5.09
C CYS A 118 2.06 -0.74 6.31
N ALA A 119 1.23 -1.76 6.08
CA ALA A 119 0.53 -2.51 7.12
C ALA A 119 1.31 -3.77 7.59
N TRP A 120 2.63 -3.75 7.60
CA TRP A 120 3.40 -4.84 8.18
C TRP A 120 3.41 -4.74 9.70
N GLY A 121 3.10 -5.85 10.38
CA GLY A 121 2.94 -5.92 11.82
C GLY A 121 4.19 -5.52 12.63
N ASP A 122 3.99 -5.23 13.91
CA ASP A 122 5.03 -4.90 14.87
C ASP A 122 5.35 -6.10 15.75
N PRO A 123 6.64 -6.51 15.87
CA PRO A 123 7.02 -7.69 16.66
C PRO A 123 6.80 -7.46 18.16
N GLU A 124 6.48 -8.52 18.91
CA GLU A 124 6.28 -8.44 20.36
C GLU A 124 7.51 -7.84 21.06
N HIS A 125 8.71 -8.25 20.65
CA HIS A 125 9.98 -7.74 21.16
C HIS A 125 10.70 -6.87 20.12
N GLY A 126 10.16 -5.65 19.88
CA GLY A 126 10.72 -4.71 18.90
C GLY A 126 12.03 -4.06 19.33
N SER A 127 12.78 -3.59 18.35
CA SER A 127 13.97 -2.76 18.56
C SER A 127 13.59 -1.28 18.73
N SER A 128 14.54 -0.43 19.17
CA SER A 128 14.36 1.03 19.14
C SER A 128 14.30 1.61 17.73
N PHE A 129 14.58 0.79 16.73
CA PHE A 129 14.66 1.16 15.31
C PHE A 129 13.67 0.34 14.49
N GLU A 130 12.41 0.30 14.93
CA GLU A 130 11.35 -0.45 14.30
C GLU A 130 10.80 0.28 13.05
N PHE A 131 11.72 0.71 12.18
CA PHE A 131 11.41 1.37 10.92
C PHE A 131 12.32 0.89 9.79
N CYS A 132 11.84 0.98 8.58
CA CYS A 132 12.59 0.69 7.36
C CYS A 132 12.91 1.97 6.59
N GLU A 133 13.63 1.85 5.48
CA GLU A 133 13.94 2.98 4.60
C GLU A 133 12.68 3.73 4.11
N ASN A 134 11.61 3.02 3.76
CA ASN A 134 10.35 3.65 3.36
C ASN A 134 9.67 4.36 4.52
N GLY A 135 9.74 3.81 5.73
CA GLY A 135 9.26 4.48 6.95
C GLY A 135 10.00 5.78 7.22
N VAL A 136 11.34 5.80 7.03
CA VAL A 136 12.11 7.04 7.13
C VAL A 136 11.65 8.08 6.12
N LYS A 137 11.41 7.68 4.87
CA LYS A 137 10.88 8.59 3.84
C LYS A 137 9.51 9.14 4.24
N ALA A 138 8.60 8.29 4.69
CA ALA A 138 7.25 8.67 5.11
C ALA A 138 7.28 9.68 6.26
N VAL A 139 8.06 9.41 7.31
CA VAL A 139 8.21 10.31 8.46
C VAL A 139 8.90 11.63 8.08
N ALA A 140 10.00 11.57 7.31
CA ALA A 140 10.69 12.78 6.85
C ALA A 140 9.79 13.66 5.95
N TRP A 141 8.93 13.03 5.18
CA TRP A 141 7.98 13.69 4.29
C TRP A 141 6.88 14.43 5.05
N GLU A 142 6.38 13.87 6.16
CA GLU A 142 5.44 14.55 7.05
C GLU A 142 6.11 15.62 7.89
N ALA A 143 7.29 15.34 8.46
CA ALA A 143 8.04 16.24 9.34
C ALA A 143 8.80 17.36 8.61
N THR A 144 8.63 17.50 7.28
CA THR A 144 9.33 18.53 6.48
C THR A 144 9.06 19.95 6.98
N GLU A 145 10.06 20.84 6.90
CA GLU A 145 9.88 22.28 7.15
C GLU A 145 9.26 23.05 5.99
N ARG A 146 9.15 22.43 4.84
CA ARG A 146 8.53 23.06 3.66
C ARG A 146 7.03 23.20 3.86
N ARG A 147 6.49 24.34 3.38
CA ARG A 147 5.08 24.70 3.55
C ARG A 147 4.49 25.21 2.24
N THR A 148 3.35 24.62 1.87
CA THR A 148 2.49 25.12 0.78
C THR A 148 1.47 26.08 1.41
N THR A 149 1.84 27.36 1.48
CA THR A 149 1.06 28.42 2.12
C THR A 149 0.10 29.10 1.13
N PRO A 150 -0.82 29.96 1.58
CA PRO A 150 -1.62 30.79 0.67
C PRO A 150 -0.78 31.60 -0.33
N ALA A 151 0.41 32.09 0.07
CA ALA A 151 1.33 32.80 -0.83
C ALA A 151 1.81 31.91 -1.99
N PHE A 152 2.08 30.62 -1.74
CA PHE A 152 2.43 29.68 -2.79
C PHE A 152 1.32 29.61 -3.87
N PHE A 153 0.05 29.54 -3.47
CA PHE A 153 -1.07 29.51 -4.41
C PHE A 153 -1.34 30.87 -5.08
N THR A 154 -0.88 31.97 -4.49
CA THR A 154 -0.88 33.28 -5.15
C THR A 154 0.17 33.34 -6.27
N GLU A 155 1.31 32.66 -6.10
CA GLU A 155 2.40 32.62 -7.09
C GLU A 155 2.11 31.64 -8.24
N HIS A 156 1.43 30.51 -7.95
CA HIS A 156 1.23 29.42 -8.91
C HIS A 156 -0.25 29.19 -9.21
N SER A 157 -0.62 29.27 -10.51
CA SER A 157 -1.95 28.85 -10.95
C SER A 157 -2.08 27.32 -11.02
N VAL A 158 -3.31 26.81 -10.98
CA VAL A 158 -3.60 25.38 -11.14
C VAL A 158 -3.09 24.86 -12.49
N SER A 159 -3.25 25.64 -13.57
CA SER A 159 -2.74 25.29 -14.89
C SER A 159 -1.21 25.19 -14.93
N GLN A 160 -0.49 26.06 -14.22
CA GLN A 160 0.97 25.96 -14.08
C GLN A 160 1.38 24.70 -13.30
N LEU A 161 0.71 24.43 -12.17
CA LEU A 161 0.99 23.27 -11.32
C LEU A 161 0.72 21.93 -12.00
N ARG A 162 -0.24 21.87 -12.95
CA ARG A 162 -0.48 20.66 -13.77
C ARG A 162 0.75 20.20 -14.56
N GLY A 163 1.66 21.11 -14.88
CA GLY A 163 2.92 20.80 -15.54
C GLY A 163 4.02 20.26 -14.60
N TRP A 164 3.79 20.29 -13.29
CA TRP A 164 4.75 19.77 -12.33
C TRP A 164 4.66 18.24 -12.22
N THR A 165 5.79 17.61 -11.91
CA THR A 165 5.81 16.18 -11.61
C THR A 165 5.14 15.88 -10.27
N ASP A 166 4.69 14.65 -10.06
CA ASP A 166 4.18 14.22 -8.74
C ASP A 166 5.24 14.43 -7.64
N TYR A 167 6.53 14.24 -7.97
CA TYR A 167 7.63 14.51 -7.05
C TYR A 167 7.69 15.99 -6.65
N ASP A 168 7.60 16.93 -7.59
CA ASP A 168 7.70 18.37 -7.30
C ASP A 168 6.51 18.86 -6.48
N LEU A 169 5.31 18.39 -6.78
CA LEU A 169 4.08 18.70 -6.02
C LEU A 169 4.20 18.25 -4.55
N GLU A 170 4.58 17.01 -4.33
CA GLU A 170 4.78 16.47 -2.99
C GLU A 170 5.95 17.18 -2.27
N HIS A 171 6.99 17.57 -3.01
CA HIS A 171 8.16 18.24 -2.47
C HIS A 171 7.92 19.71 -2.10
N ALA A 172 6.85 20.34 -2.62
CA ALA A 172 6.43 21.70 -2.24
C ALA A 172 6.17 21.84 -0.72
N GLY A 173 5.77 20.75 -0.04
CA GLY A 173 5.69 20.69 1.41
C GLY A 173 4.28 20.43 1.94
N ARG A 174 4.10 20.70 3.25
CA ARG A 174 2.83 20.52 3.95
C ARG A 174 1.86 21.62 3.60
N LEU A 175 0.61 21.26 3.30
CA LEU A 175 -0.51 22.19 3.22
C LEU A 175 -0.74 22.85 4.58
N THR A 176 -1.17 24.11 4.60
CA THR A 176 -1.22 24.91 5.83
C THR A 176 -2.58 25.51 6.14
N HIS A 177 -3.39 25.82 5.15
CA HIS A 177 -4.68 26.49 5.30
C HIS A 177 -5.75 25.80 4.46
N PRO A 178 -7.02 25.84 4.85
CA PRO A 178 -8.12 25.48 3.96
C PRO A 178 -8.11 26.42 2.75
N MET A 179 -8.28 25.83 1.58
CA MET A 179 -8.18 26.56 0.32
C MET A 179 -9.42 26.30 -0.53
N ARG A 180 -9.92 27.33 -1.21
CA ARG A 180 -11.01 27.24 -2.18
C ARG A 180 -10.53 27.63 -3.56
N TYR A 181 -10.85 26.85 -4.58
CA TYR A 181 -10.51 27.18 -5.97
C TYR A 181 -11.35 28.34 -6.49
N ASN A 182 -10.68 29.33 -7.08
CA ASN A 182 -11.30 30.43 -7.79
C ASN A 182 -11.06 30.26 -9.29
N PRO A 183 -12.09 29.90 -10.09
CA PRO A 183 -11.93 29.68 -11.53
C PRO A 183 -11.60 30.97 -12.32
N ALA A 184 -11.94 32.15 -11.79
CA ALA A 184 -11.65 33.42 -12.46
C ALA A 184 -10.15 33.77 -12.44
N THR A 185 -9.42 33.33 -11.41
CA THR A 185 -7.98 33.53 -11.23
C THR A 185 -7.16 32.28 -11.54
N ASP A 186 -7.81 31.13 -11.73
CA ASP A 186 -7.19 29.80 -11.83
C ASP A 186 -6.26 29.50 -10.66
N ARG A 187 -6.67 29.90 -9.44
CA ARG A 187 -5.87 29.76 -8.22
C ARG A 187 -6.70 29.23 -7.05
N TYR A 188 -6.00 28.67 -6.08
CA TYR A 188 -6.58 28.40 -4.77
C TYR A 188 -6.39 29.62 -3.86
N GLU A 189 -7.43 30.02 -3.18
CA GLU A 189 -7.49 31.14 -2.21
C GLU A 189 -7.83 30.60 -0.83
N ALA A 190 -7.24 31.20 0.22
CA ALA A 190 -7.51 30.79 1.59
C ALA A 190 -8.97 31.08 1.96
N VAL A 191 -9.57 30.20 2.74
CA VAL A 191 -10.93 30.27 3.26
C VAL A 191 -10.94 29.85 4.73
N GLU A 192 -11.85 30.42 5.51
CA GLU A 192 -12.00 29.98 6.90
C GLU A 192 -12.72 28.62 6.99
N TRP A 193 -12.40 27.84 8.03
CA TRP A 193 -12.97 26.50 8.20
C TRP A 193 -14.49 26.49 8.20
N ASP A 194 -15.12 27.41 8.96
CA ASP A 194 -16.56 27.46 9.09
C ASP A 194 -17.25 27.88 7.78
N GLU A 195 -16.62 28.75 6.98
CA GLU A 195 -17.08 29.11 5.65
C GLU A 195 -16.98 27.91 4.70
N ALA A 196 -15.84 27.17 4.75
CA ALA A 196 -15.66 25.97 3.92
C ALA A 196 -16.72 24.92 4.25
N PHE A 197 -16.93 24.62 5.54
CA PHE A 197 -17.92 23.64 5.96
C PHE A 197 -19.36 24.05 5.62
N ALA A 198 -19.71 25.32 5.81
CA ALA A 198 -21.02 25.84 5.46
C ALA A 198 -21.29 25.71 3.95
N ALA A 199 -20.33 26.07 3.11
CA ALA A 199 -20.45 25.98 1.65
C ALA A 199 -20.55 24.51 1.17
N ILE A 200 -19.74 23.59 1.73
CA ILE A 200 -19.83 22.17 1.43
C ILE A 200 -21.19 21.62 1.85
N GLY A 201 -21.63 21.87 3.08
CA GLY A 201 -22.93 21.41 3.62
C GLY A 201 -24.12 21.93 2.83
N GLU A 202 -24.07 23.19 2.38
CA GLU A 202 -25.10 23.76 1.52
C GLU A 202 -25.22 23.02 0.18
N ILE A 203 -24.08 22.75 -0.47
CA ILE A 203 -24.07 22.04 -1.75
C ILE A 203 -24.57 20.61 -1.58
N LEU A 204 -24.13 19.90 -0.51
CA LEU A 204 -24.57 18.54 -0.24
C LEU A 204 -26.06 18.44 0.02
N ARG A 205 -26.63 19.35 0.81
CA ARG A 205 -28.09 19.42 1.03
C ARG A 205 -28.89 19.80 -0.22
N GLY A 206 -28.26 20.43 -1.19
CA GLY A 206 -28.87 20.86 -2.44
C GLY A 206 -28.97 19.80 -3.53
N PHE A 207 -28.48 18.57 -3.31
CA PHE A 207 -28.67 17.46 -4.25
C PHE A 207 -30.05 16.82 -4.07
N ASP A 208 -30.61 16.36 -5.19
CA ASP A 208 -31.93 15.66 -5.24
C ASP A 208 -31.85 14.23 -4.71
N SER A 209 -30.63 13.66 -4.62
CA SER A 209 -30.36 12.33 -4.09
C SER A 209 -28.98 12.28 -3.41
N PRO A 210 -28.86 11.56 -2.26
CA PRO A 210 -27.55 11.29 -1.66
C PRO A 210 -26.58 10.54 -2.56
N ASN A 211 -27.11 9.72 -3.49
CA ASN A 211 -26.29 8.96 -4.44
C ASN A 211 -25.62 9.83 -5.53
N ARG A 212 -25.83 11.16 -5.52
CA ARG A 212 -25.06 12.12 -6.34
C ARG A 212 -23.65 12.35 -5.84
N VAL A 213 -23.24 11.74 -4.73
CA VAL A 213 -21.96 12.01 -4.07
C VAL A 213 -21.16 10.73 -3.94
N GLU A 214 -19.88 10.81 -4.31
CA GLU A 214 -18.88 9.76 -4.12
C GLU A 214 -17.99 10.12 -2.94
N PHE A 215 -17.83 9.20 -1.98
CA PHE A 215 -17.05 9.39 -0.76
C PHE A 215 -15.85 8.45 -0.73
N TYR A 216 -14.74 8.89 -1.29
CA TYR A 216 -13.51 8.10 -1.39
C TYR A 216 -12.72 8.09 -0.09
N THR A 217 -12.16 6.93 0.26
CA THR A 217 -11.25 6.78 1.40
C THR A 217 -9.91 6.17 0.98
N SER A 218 -8.83 6.83 1.39
CA SER A 218 -7.47 6.27 1.30
C SER A 218 -7.23 5.29 2.46
N GLY A 219 -6.43 4.24 2.24
CA GLY A 219 -6.12 3.23 3.25
C GLY A 219 -5.18 3.69 4.38
N ARG A 220 -5.11 4.98 4.69
CA ARG A 220 -4.28 5.55 5.77
C ARG A 220 -5.09 6.27 6.85
N ALA A 221 -6.37 6.47 6.66
CA ALA A 221 -7.24 7.01 7.68
C ALA A 221 -7.17 6.14 8.95
N SER A 222 -7.31 6.74 10.13
CA SER A 222 -7.40 5.96 11.36
C SER A 222 -8.75 5.24 11.46
N ASN A 223 -8.87 4.23 12.32
CA ASN A 223 -10.16 3.57 12.55
C ASN A 223 -11.22 4.57 13.00
N GLU A 224 -10.85 5.55 13.85
CA GLU A 224 -11.76 6.60 14.32
C GLU A 224 -12.23 7.49 13.16
N ALA A 225 -11.31 7.95 12.30
CA ALA A 225 -11.62 8.75 11.13
C ALA A 225 -12.49 7.96 10.12
N ALA A 226 -12.12 6.72 9.85
CA ALA A 226 -12.86 5.84 8.93
C ALA A 226 -14.26 5.52 9.45
N PHE A 227 -14.41 5.21 10.75
CA PHE A 227 -15.72 4.97 11.36
C PHE A 227 -16.60 6.22 11.33
N LEU A 228 -16.06 7.38 11.70
CA LEU A 228 -16.81 8.62 11.67
C LEU A 228 -17.20 9.02 10.24
N TYR A 229 -16.31 8.75 9.27
CA TYR A 229 -16.59 9.03 7.86
C TYR A 229 -17.72 8.15 7.31
N GLN A 230 -17.66 6.84 7.55
CA GLN A 230 -18.75 5.96 7.14
C GLN A 230 -20.08 6.28 7.85
N LEU A 231 -20.02 6.70 9.10
CA LEU A 231 -21.21 7.11 9.85
C LEU A 231 -21.84 8.37 9.23
N PHE A 232 -21.01 9.38 8.90
CA PHE A 232 -21.46 10.58 8.19
C PHE A 232 -22.13 10.23 6.84
N VAL A 233 -21.49 9.42 6.02
CA VAL A 233 -21.98 9.07 4.68
C VAL A 233 -23.29 8.30 4.74
N ARG A 234 -23.46 7.37 5.70
CA ARG A 234 -24.70 6.63 5.89
C ARG A 234 -25.81 7.47 6.51
N ALA A 235 -25.47 8.38 7.40
CA ALA A 235 -26.42 9.37 7.92
C ALA A 235 -26.84 10.37 6.82
N TYR A 236 -25.97 10.67 5.86
CA TYR A 236 -26.30 11.42 4.65
C TYR A 236 -27.21 10.64 3.70
N GLY A 237 -27.16 9.31 3.70
CA GLY A 237 -28.12 8.43 3.01
C GLY A 237 -27.58 7.64 1.83
N THR A 238 -26.27 7.37 1.76
CA THR A 238 -25.67 6.56 0.67
C THR A 238 -24.66 5.54 1.16
N ASN A 239 -24.37 4.51 0.35
CA ASN A 239 -23.27 3.56 0.51
C ASN A 239 -22.18 3.75 -0.59
N ASN A 240 -22.13 4.89 -1.25
CA ASN A 240 -21.10 5.17 -2.26
C ASN A 240 -19.75 5.36 -1.59
N PHE A 241 -19.02 4.25 -1.41
CA PHE A 241 -17.70 4.18 -0.80
C PHE A 241 -16.65 3.62 -1.75
N PRO A 242 -16.29 4.33 -2.84
CA PRO A 242 -15.06 3.97 -3.54
C PRO A 242 -13.89 4.07 -2.58
N ASP A 243 -13.06 3.04 -2.49
CA ASP A 243 -11.94 3.04 -1.57
C ASP A 243 -10.66 2.44 -2.14
N CYS A 244 -9.57 2.60 -1.39
CA CYS A 244 -8.27 2.05 -1.74
C CYS A 244 -8.27 0.51 -1.87
N SER A 245 -9.10 -0.21 -1.09
CA SER A 245 -9.19 -1.67 -1.12
C SER A 245 -9.67 -2.20 -2.46
N ASN A 246 -10.61 -1.49 -3.11
CA ASN A 246 -11.12 -1.86 -4.44
C ASN A 246 -9.99 -1.98 -5.49
N MET A 247 -8.92 -1.19 -5.34
CA MET A 247 -7.76 -1.19 -6.26
C MET A 247 -6.60 -2.07 -5.76
N CYS A 248 -6.70 -2.62 -4.55
CA CYS A 248 -5.59 -3.26 -3.86
C CYS A 248 -5.84 -4.75 -3.60
N HIS A 249 -6.66 -5.07 -2.62
CA HIS A 249 -6.86 -6.42 -2.09
C HIS A 249 -8.33 -6.85 -2.03
N GLU A 250 -9.21 -6.22 -2.81
CA GLU A 250 -10.62 -6.67 -2.89
C GLU A 250 -10.72 -8.14 -3.28
N ALA A 251 -9.94 -8.57 -4.28
CA ALA A 251 -9.87 -9.97 -4.69
C ALA A 251 -9.49 -10.93 -3.55
N SER A 252 -8.58 -10.50 -2.64
CA SER A 252 -8.24 -11.30 -1.45
C SER A 252 -9.42 -11.41 -0.49
N GLY A 253 -10.13 -10.29 -0.27
CA GLY A 253 -11.32 -10.26 0.57
C GLY A 253 -12.42 -11.18 0.07
N VAL A 254 -12.73 -11.11 -1.23
CA VAL A 254 -13.75 -11.94 -1.90
C VAL A 254 -13.37 -13.42 -1.84
N ALA A 255 -12.17 -13.77 -2.32
CA ALA A 255 -11.70 -15.14 -2.39
C ALA A 255 -11.62 -15.83 -1.02
N LEU A 256 -11.07 -15.17 -0.02
CA LEU A 256 -10.93 -15.73 1.32
C LEU A 256 -12.28 -15.88 2.04
N LYS A 257 -13.23 -14.94 1.84
CA LYS A 257 -14.60 -15.12 2.33
C LYS A 257 -15.25 -16.35 1.73
N GLN A 258 -15.07 -16.59 0.44
CA GLN A 258 -15.64 -17.78 -0.23
C GLN A 258 -14.95 -19.08 0.20
N SER A 259 -13.65 -19.06 0.44
CA SER A 259 -12.88 -20.27 0.75
C SER A 259 -12.82 -20.60 2.24
N VAL A 260 -12.67 -19.61 3.13
CA VAL A 260 -12.45 -19.82 4.57
C VAL A 260 -13.37 -19.00 5.47
N GLY A 261 -14.30 -18.24 4.88
CA GLY A 261 -15.32 -17.50 5.62
C GLY A 261 -14.86 -16.12 6.15
N VAL A 262 -13.56 -15.78 6.07
CA VAL A 262 -12.99 -14.52 6.57
C VAL A 262 -12.17 -13.85 5.49
N GLY A 263 -12.43 -12.60 5.19
CA GLY A 263 -11.71 -11.83 4.14
C GLY A 263 -10.33 -11.31 4.55
N LYS A 264 -9.68 -11.93 5.54
CA LYS A 264 -8.40 -11.53 6.14
C LYS A 264 -7.42 -12.70 6.16
N GLY A 265 -6.13 -12.40 6.38
CA GLY A 265 -5.11 -13.42 6.59
C GLY A 265 -5.36 -14.23 7.87
N THR A 266 -4.81 -15.45 7.93
CA THR A 266 -5.00 -16.37 9.05
C THR A 266 -3.72 -16.52 9.90
N VAL A 267 -2.67 -15.75 9.64
CA VAL A 267 -1.40 -15.78 10.37
C VAL A 267 -1.28 -14.61 11.34
N LEU A 268 -0.49 -14.80 12.38
CA LEU A 268 0.09 -13.76 13.21
C LEU A 268 1.52 -13.49 12.75
N LEU A 269 2.11 -12.35 13.17
CA LEU A 269 3.50 -12.04 12.80
C LEU A 269 4.49 -13.09 13.32
N GLU A 270 4.26 -13.59 14.53
CA GLU A 270 5.07 -14.61 15.18
C GLU A 270 5.07 -15.96 14.45
N ASP A 271 4.06 -16.24 13.62
CA ASP A 271 4.03 -17.48 12.82
C ASP A 271 5.21 -17.57 11.85
N PHE A 272 5.73 -16.42 11.36
CA PHE A 272 6.91 -16.38 10.50
C PHE A 272 8.16 -16.95 11.20
N GLU A 273 8.21 -16.92 12.53
CA GLU A 273 9.30 -17.50 13.31
C GLU A 273 9.22 -19.03 13.45
N HIS A 274 8.08 -19.63 13.09
CA HIS A 274 7.81 -21.04 13.23
C HIS A 274 7.61 -21.79 11.90
N ALA A 275 7.51 -21.07 10.79
CA ALA A 275 7.30 -21.66 9.47
C ALA A 275 8.54 -22.47 9.02
N ASP A 276 8.29 -23.62 8.39
CA ASP A 276 9.31 -24.44 7.71
C ASP A 276 9.47 -24.02 6.25
N ALA A 277 8.41 -23.50 5.63
CA ALA A 277 8.46 -22.88 4.32
C ALA A 277 7.56 -21.64 4.23
N ILE A 278 8.01 -20.64 3.49
CA ILE A 278 7.25 -19.42 3.19
C ILE A 278 7.21 -19.23 1.68
N PHE A 279 6.01 -19.35 1.11
CA PHE A 279 5.77 -19.06 -0.31
C PHE A 279 5.46 -17.58 -0.47
N VAL A 280 6.25 -16.86 -1.27
CA VAL A 280 6.13 -15.42 -1.51
C VAL A 280 5.70 -15.22 -2.95
N VAL A 281 4.42 -14.87 -3.18
CA VAL A 281 3.77 -14.93 -4.48
C VAL A 281 3.34 -13.55 -4.95
N GLY A 282 3.83 -13.10 -6.12
CA GLY A 282 3.47 -11.80 -6.69
C GLY A 282 3.74 -10.60 -5.76
N GLN A 283 4.82 -10.65 -4.98
CA GLN A 283 5.15 -9.67 -3.95
C GLN A 283 6.61 -9.20 -4.06
N ASN A 284 6.85 -7.92 -3.76
CA ASN A 284 8.20 -7.35 -3.63
C ASN A 284 8.36 -6.67 -2.25
N PRO A 285 8.64 -7.44 -1.19
CA PRO A 285 8.80 -6.87 0.16
C PRO A 285 9.94 -5.86 0.23
N GLY A 286 11.04 -6.04 -0.50
CA GLY A 286 12.16 -5.09 -0.53
C GLY A 286 11.79 -3.67 -0.94
N THR A 287 10.71 -3.50 -1.69
CA THR A 287 10.17 -2.20 -2.11
C THR A 287 8.92 -1.80 -1.32
N ASN A 288 8.03 -2.75 -1.03
CA ASN A 288 6.70 -2.44 -0.48
C ASN A 288 6.63 -2.57 1.05
N HIS A 289 7.33 -3.55 1.63
CA HIS A 289 7.29 -3.91 3.05
C HIS A 289 8.70 -4.26 3.56
N PRO A 290 9.68 -3.34 3.55
CA PRO A 290 11.08 -3.71 3.80
C PRO A 290 11.34 -4.35 5.18
N ARG A 291 10.48 -4.13 6.19
CA ARG A 291 10.58 -4.80 7.50
C ARG A 291 10.36 -6.31 7.39
N MET A 292 9.48 -6.75 6.48
CA MET A 292 9.27 -8.18 6.20
C MET A 292 10.55 -8.91 5.76
N LEU A 293 11.53 -8.20 5.15
CA LEU A 293 12.82 -8.82 4.79
C LEU A 293 13.58 -9.34 6.02
N GLY A 294 13.44 -8.67 7.16
CA GLY A 294 13.99 -9.14 8.44
C GLY A 294 13.38 -10.47 8.89
N ASP A 295 12.05 -10.61 8.74
CA ASP A 295 11.32 -11.84 9.10
C ASP A 295 11.69 -13.00 8.16
N LEU A 296 11.69 -12.73 6.84
CA LEU A 296 12.10 -13.73 5.82
C LEU A 296 13.55 -14.17 6.03
N ARG A 297 14.43 -13.23 6.35
CA ARG A 297 15.83 -13.54 6.64
C ARG A 297 15.96 -14.44 7.88
N ARG A 298 15.31 -14.08 8.99
CA ARG A 298 15.33 -14.91 10.21
C ARG A 298 14.79 -16.32 9.94
N ALA A 299 13.75 -16.43 9.10
CA ALA A 299 13.25 -17.73 8.67
C ALA A 299 14.29 -18.51 7.86
N ALA A 300 14.94 -17.89 6.87
CA ALA A 300 16.00 -18.52 6.06
C ALA A 300 17.20 -18.93 6.91
N GLU A 301 17.64 -18.11 7.87
CA GLU A 301 18.74 -18.41 8.81
C GLU A 301 18.44 -19.62 9.70
N ARG A 302 17.16 -19.89 10.01
CA ARG A 302 16.72 -21.09 10.73
C ARG A 302 16.65 -22.34 9.83
N GLY A 303 16.85 -22.20 8.54
CA GLY A 303 16.75 -23.27 7.55
C GLY A 303 15.36 -23.42 6.92
N ALA A 304 14.44 -22.49 7.16
CA ALA A 304 13.16 -22.47 6.47
C ALA A 304 13.33 -22.13 4.96
N HIS A 305 12.54 -22.77 4.13
CA HIS A 305 12.56 -22.50 2.70
C HIS A 305 11.77 -21.23 2.37
N VAL A 306 12.39 -20.26 1.70
CA VAL A 306 11.68 -19.11 1.09
C VAL A 306 11.54 -19.37 -0.39
N VAL A 307 10.31 -19.67 -0.83
CA VAL A 307 10.00 -20.06 -2.21
C VAL A 307 9.29 -18.89 -2.89
N VAL A 308 9.89 -18.33 -3.93
CA VAL A 308 9.38 -17.13 -4.58
C VAL A 308 8.75 -17.47 -5.94
N PHE A 309 7.51 -16.98 -6.15
CA PHE A 309 6.85 -16.92 -7.45
C PHE A 309 6.68 -15.46 -7.84
N ASN A 310 7.50 -14.96 -8.76
CA ASN A 310 7.43 -13.58 -9.23
C ASN A 310 8.03 -13.48 -10.64
N PRO A 311 7.32 -12.91 -11.64
CA PRO A 311 7.86 -12.76 -12.99
C PRO A 311 9.11 -11.87 -13.05
N VAL A 312 9.31 -10.99 -12.07
CA VAL A 312 10.45 -10.05 -12.02
C VAL A 312 11.43 -10.48 -10.94
N ARG A 313 12.72 -10.52 -11.28
CA ARG A 313 13.79 -10.76 -10.31
C ARG A 313 13.97 -9.56 -9.39
N GLU A 314 13.42 -9.64 -8.19
CA GLU A 314 13.42 -8.55 -7.21
C GLU A 314 14.57 -8.67 -6.22
N ARG A 315 15.39 -7.62 -6.13
CA ARG A 315 16.63 -7.62 -5.34
C ARG A 315 16.44 -8.00 -3.88
N GLY A 316 15.34 -7.54 -3.25
CA GLY A 316 15.04 -7.84 -1.85
C GLY A 316 14.72 -9.31 -1.58
N LEU A 317 14.22 -10.03 -2.58
CA LEU A 317 13.96 -11.46 -2.49
C LEU A 317 15.19 -12.31 -2.85
N GLU A 318 16.16 -11.74 -3.56
CA GLU A 318 17.41 -12.44 -3.84
C GLU A 318 18.40 -12.34 -2.68
N ARG A 319 18.67 -11.11 -2.21
CA ARG A 319 19.64 -10.85 -1.14
C ARG A 319 19.28 -9.63 -0.32
N PHE A 320 19.48 -9.76 0.99
CA PHE A 320 19.26 -8.66 1.95
C PHE A 320 20.47 -8.48 2.87
N ALA A 321 20.92 -7.22 3.00
CA ALA A 321 21.90 -6.78 3.97
C ALA A 321 21.15 -6.02 5.07
N ASP A 322 21.13 -6.53 6.29
CA ASP A 322 20.39 -5.91 7.38
C ASP A 322 21.09 -4.62 7.83
N PRO A 323 20.46 -3.43 7.68
CA PRO A 323 21.04 -2.17 8.13
C PRO A 323 21.26 -2.08 9.65
N GLN A 324 20.63 -2.96 10.44
CA GLN A 324 20.77 -3.03 11.88
C GLN A 324 21.88 -4.01 12.31
N ASN A 325 22.35 -4.90 11.44
CA ASN A 325 23.44 -5.81 11.70
C ASN A 325 24.79 -5.09 11.52
N ARG A 326 25.45 -4.75 12.63
CA ARG A 326 26.71 -3.97 12.62
C ARG A 326 27.85 -4.69 11.90
N LEU A 327 27.92 -6.02 12.00
CA LEU A 327 28.98 -6.81 11.34
C LEU A 327 28.80 -6.78 9.81
N GLU A 328 27.58 -6.92 9.33
CA GLU A 328 27.32 -6.82 7.89
C GLU A 328 27.60 -5.44 7.33
N ILE A 329 27.22 -4.40 8.08
CA ILE A 329 27.53 -3.02 7.68
C ILE A 329 29.03 -2.80 7.63
N LEU A 330 29.80 -3.38 8.56
CA LEU A 330 31.26 -3.21 8.61
C LEU A 330 31.97 -3.98 7.47
N HIS A 331 31.51 -5.20 7.17
CA HIS A 331 32.18 -6.09 6.22
C HIS A 331 31.50 -6.11 4.83
N GLY A 332 30.36 -5.45 4.66
CA GLY A 332 29.62 -5.43 3.38
C GLY A 332 28.90 -6.74 3.05
N GLY A 333 28.58 -7.54 4.07
CA GLY A 333 27.87 -8.82 3.93
C GLY A 333 26.41 -8.66 3.50
N SER A 334 25.81 -9.73 3.04
CA SER A 334 24.36 -9.86 2.78
C SER A 334 23.99 -11.35 2.70
N GLU A 335 22.78 -11.68 3.17
CA GLU A 335 22.27 -13.04 3.14
C GLU A 335 21.34 -13.29 1.96
N ALA A 336 21.32 -14.52 1.45
CA ALA A 336 20.34 -14.95 0.49
C ALA A 336 18.97 -15.10 1.18
N ILE A 337 17.91 -14.64 0.53
CA ILE A 337 16.54 -14.77 1.06
C ILE A 337 15.86 -15.97 0.41
N ALA A 338 15.69 -15.97 -0.91
CA ALA A 338 15.03 -17.07 -1.61
C ALA A 338 15.92 -18.31 -1.67
N SER A 339 15.38 -19.46 -1.26
CA SER A 339 15.96 -20.77 -1.52
C SER A 339 15.65 -21.25 -2.93
N GLU A 340 14.46 -20.89 -3.46
CA GLU A 340 14.03 -21.15 -4.85
C GLU A 340 13.31 -19.92 -5.40
N TYR A 341 13.52 -19.65 -6.70
CA TYR A 341 12.94 -18.50 -7.38
C TYR A 341 12.35 -18.93 -8.72
N PHE A 342 11.02 -18.96 -8.81
CA PHE A 342 10.27 -19.28 -10.02
C PHE A 342 9.73 -18.00 -10.66
N GLN A 343 9.83 -17.90 -12.00
CA GLN A 343 9.35 -16.75 -12.77
C GLN A 343 8.19 -17.19 -13.66
N PRO A 344 6.94 -17.26 -13.15
CA PRO A 344 5.78 -17.52 -13.98
C PRO A 344 5.59 -16.38 -15.00
N ARG A 345 4.94 -16.64 -16.11
CA ARG A 345 4.43 -15.59 -16.99
C ARG A 345 3.30 -14.83 -16.29
N LEU A 346 3.08 -13.58 -16.70
CA LEU A 346 2.00 -12.76 -16.13
C LEU A 346 0.62 -13.44 -16.28
N GLY A 347 -0.10 -13.62 -15.17
CA GLY A 347 -1.37 -14.35 -15.11
C GLY A 347 -1.23 -15.87 -14.99
N GLY A 348 -0.01 -16.42 -14.97
CA GLY A 348 0.26 -17.87 -14.91
C GLY A 348 0.28 -18.48 -13.51
N ASP A 349 0.09 -17.69 -12.46
CA ASP A 349 0.20 -18.13 -11.05
C ASP A 349 -0.81 -19.23 -10.70
N MET A 350 -2.04 -19.12 -11.19
CA MET A 350 -3.09 -20.11 -10.95
C MET A 350 -2.69 -21.48 -11.50
N ALA A 351 -2.20 -21.53 -12.74
CA ALA A 351 -1.73 -22.76 -13.37
C ALA A 351 -0.50 -23.33 -12.65
N ALA A 352 0.38 -22.48 -12.11
CA ALA A 352 1.51 -22.92 -11.31
C ALA A 352 1.05 -23.65 -10.02
N PHE A 353 0.08 -23.09 -9.27
CA PHE A 353 -0.47 -23.74 -8.09
C PHE A 353 -1.23 -25.01 -8.42
N ARG A 354 -1.99 -25.03 -9.54
CA ARG A 354 -2.65 -26.23 -10.05
C ARG A 354 -1.61 -27.32 -10.37
N GLY A 355 -0.49 -26.98 -10.97
CA GLY A 355 0.60 -27.93 -11.29
C GLY A 355 1.25 -28.48 -10.01
N MET A 356 1.48 -27.65 -9.01
CA MET A 356 1.98 -28.11 -7.73
C MET A 356 0.98 -29.06 -7.04
N ALA A 357 -0.32 -28.75 -7.04
CA ALA A 357 -1.35 -29.63 -6.51
C ALA A 357 -1.38 -30.97 -7.24
N LYS A 358 -1.25 -30.96 -8.58
CA LYS A 358 -1.15 -32.19 -9.38
C LYS A 358 0.07 -33.04 -9.00
N ALA A 359 1.23 -32.42 -8.76
CA ALA A 359 2.41 -33.11 -8.30
C ALA A 359 2.24 -33.71 -6.89
N VAL A 360 1.58 -32.99 -5.98
CA VAL A 360 1.25 -33.47 -4.63
C VAL A 360 0.33 -34.70 -4.72
N PHE A 361 -0.72 -34.66 -5.56
CA PHE A 361 -1.60 -35.81 -5.74
C PHE A 361 -0.89 -37.03 -6.34
N ALA A 362 -0.06 -36.83 -7.35
CA ALA A 362 0.74 -37.92 -7.92
C ALA A 362 1.67 -38.56 -6.87
N THR A 363 2.23 -37.77 -5.96
CA THR A 363 3.06 -38.25 -4.84
C THR A 363 2.23 -39.04 -3.82
N ASP A 364 1.01 -38.56 -3.53
CA ASP A 364 0.06 -39.24 -2.62
C ASP A 364 -0.34 -40.61 -3.18
N ASP A 365 -0.70 -40.68 -4.45
CA ASP A 365 -1.08 -41.92 -5.13
C ASP A 365 0.07 -42.92 -5.12
N ALA A 366 1.30 -42.48 -5.42
CA ALA A 366 2.47 -43.33 -5.37
C ALA A 366 2.79 -43.80 -3.96
N ALA A 367 2.56 -43.00 -2.92
CA ALA A 367 2.72 -43.39 -1.53
C ALA A 367 1.71 -44.48 -1.15
N LEU A 368 0.43 -44.26 -1.45
CA LEU A 368 -0.67 -45.20 -1.17
C LEU A 368 -0.48 -46.53 -1.90
N ALA A 369 -0.10 -46.49 -3.18
CA ALA A 369 0.19 -47.66 -3.99
C ALA A 369 1.37 -48.48 -3.44
N ALA A 370 2.31 -47.83 -2.79
CA ALA A 370 3.46 -48.45 -2.12
C ALA A 370 3.15 -48.90 -0.64
N GLY A 371 1.88 -48.80 -0.21
CA GLY A 371 1.47 -49.12 1.18
C GLY A 371 2.02 -48.14 2.24
N ARG A 372 2.43 -46.91 1.81
CA ARG A 372 2.87 -45.85 2.72
C ARG A 372 1.70 -44.94 3.11
N PRO A 373 1.79 -44.22 4.24
CA PRO A 373 0.78 -43.23 4.62
C PRO A 373 0.58 -42.17 3.56
N SER A 374 -0.63 -41.61 3.49
CA SER A 374 -0.95 -40.46 2.66
C SER A 374 -0.04 -39.28 2.99
N VAL A 375 0.37 -38.52 2.00
CA VAL A 375 1.11 -37.26 2.20
C VAL A 375 0.18 -36.08 2.46
N LEU A 376 -1.15 -36.28 2.26
CA LEU A 376 -2.19 -35.31 2.59
C LEU A 376 -2.61 -35.44 4.06
N ASP A 377 -3.08 -34.35 4.65
CA ASP A 377 -3.68 -34.35 5.98
C ASP A 377 -5.15 -34.80 5.89
N ARG A 378 -5.35 -36.14 5.86
CA ARG A 378 -6.67 -36.77 5.65
C ARG A 378 -7.65 -36.45 6.79
N ASP A 379 -7.17 -36.30 8.01
CA ASP A 379 -8.02 -35.95 9.15
C ASP A 379 -8.53 -34.51 9.05
N PHE A 380 -7.65 -33.60 8.73
CA PHE A 380 -8.03 -32.20 8.47
C PHE A 380 -9.01 -32.09 7.29
N LEU A 381 -8.71 -32.78 6.19
CA LEU A 381 -9.59 -32.78 5.00
C LEU A 381 -10.99 -33.28 5.35
N ALA A 382 -11.13 -34.38 6.07
CA ALA A 382 -12.41 -34.93 6.45
C ALA A 382 -13.19 -34.02 7.42
N ALA A 383 -12.51 -33.49 8.43
CA ALA A 383 -13.14 -32.70 9.48
C ALA A 383 -13.50 -31.27 9.01
N HIS A 384 -12.63 -30.61 8.28
CA HIS A 384 -12.65 -29.17 8.09
C HIS A 384 -12.93 -28.69 6.66
N THR A 385 -12.94 -29.60 5.65
CA THR A 385 -13.05 -29.13 4.25
C THR A 385 -14.28 -29.67 3.54
N ALA A 386 -14.71 -28.95 2.50
CA ALA A 386 -15.74 -29.35 1.55
C ALA A 386 -15.16 -29.30 0.13
N ASP A 387 -15.78 -30.05 -0.79
CA ASP A 387 -15.48 -30.08 -2.23
C ASP A 387 -14.09 -30.66 -2.61
N PHE A 388 -13.43 -31.39 -1.69
CA PHE A 388 -12.10 -31.97 -1.93
C PHE A 388 -12.07 -32.92 -3.13
N GLU A 389 -13.02 -33.86 -3.26
CA GLU A 389 -13.05 -34.79 -4.38
C GLU A 389 -13.31 -34.10 -5.73
N ALA A 390 -14.14 -33.09 -5.75
CA ALA A 390 -14.37 -32.27 -6.94
C ALA A 390 -13.11 -31.48 -7.35
N TYR A 391 -12.38 -30.93 -6.35
CA TYR A 391 -11.09 -30.29 -6.59
C TYR A 391 -10.07 -31.28 -7.14
N ARG A 392 -9.97 -32.46 -6.54
CA ARG A 392 -9.07 -33.53 -7.02
C ARG A 392 -9.37 -33.88 -8.48
N ALA A 393 -10.66 -34.09 -8.83
CA ALA A 393 -11.06 -34.38 -10.20
C ALA A 393 -10.71 -33.25 -11.18
N ALA A 394 -10.86 -31.99 -10.76
CA ALA A 394 -10.49 -30.83 -11.58
C ALA A 394 -8.97 -30.76 -11.83
N VAL A 395 -8.15 -31.05 -10.81
CA VAL A 395 -6.69 -31.10 -10.95
C VAL A 395 -6.26 -32.25 -11.85
N ASP A 396 -6.85 -33.42 -11.69
CA ASP A 396 -6.52 -34.61 -12.52
C ASP A 396 -6.87 -34.39 -14.00
N ALA A 397 -7.99 -33.69 -14.27
CA ALA A 397 -8.43 -33.37 -15.62
C ALA A 397 -7.56 -32.31 -16.33
N THR A 398 -6.79 -31.50 -15.61
CA THR A 398 -5.91 -30.48 -16.18
C THR A 398 -4.63 -31.15 -16.68
N SER A 399 -4.26 -30.96 -17.96
CA SER A 399 -3.06 -31.56 -18.54
C SER A 399 -1.78 -30.81 -18.10
N TRP A 400 -0.63 -31.49 -18.15
CA TRP A 400 0.67 -30.83 -17.90
C TRP A 400 0.98 -29.80 -19.00
N ASP A 401 0.62 -30.06 -20.25
CA ASP A 401 0.83 -29.11 -21.34
C ASP A 401 0.09 -27.81 -21.13
N GLU A 402 -1.17 -27.88 -20.66
CA GLU A 402 -1.95 -26.69 -20.29
C GLU A 402 -1.31 -25.95 -19.11
N ILE A 403 -0.87 -26.66 -18.08
CA ILE A 403 -0.18 -26.07 -16.92
C ILE A 403 1.11 -25.37 -17.32
N GLU A 404 1.97 -26.03 -18.12
CA GLU A 404 3.24 -25.46 -18.56
C GLU A 404 3.04 -24.26 -19.50
N ASP A 405 2.06 -24.33 -20.39
CA ASP A 405 1.77 -23.24 -21.33
C ASP A 405 1.21 -22.01 -20.62
N GLN A 406 0.29 -22.17 -19.68
CA GLN A 406 -0.27 -21.05 -18.91
C GLN A 406 0.70 -20.50 -17.85
N SER A 407 1.38 -21.35 -17.08
CA SER A 407 2.32 -20.90 -16.07
C SER A 407 3.62 -20.35 -16.65
N GLY A 408 4.05 -20.86 -17.78
CA GLY A 408 5.38 -20.65 -18.36
C GLY A 408 6.49 -21.35 -17.56
N LEU A 409 6.14 -22.26 -16.64
CA LEU A 409 7.06 -23.04 -15.83
C LEU A 409 7.04 -24.51 -16.25
N THR A 410 8.17 -25.17 -16.25
CA THR A 410 8.26 -26.58 -16.57
C THR A 410 7.68 -27.45 -15.45
N ARG A 411 7.16 -28.63 -15.81
CA ARG A 411 6.71 -29.64 -14.84
C ARG A 411 7.76 -29.90 -13.77
N ALA A 412 9.01 -30.08 -14.14
CA ALA A 412 10.10 -30.32 -13.20
C ALA A 412 10.30 -29.18 -12.20
N ALA A 413 10.06 -27.91 -12.60
CA ALA A 413 10.12 -26.77 -11.70
C ALA A 413 8.97 -26.81 -10.68
N LEU A 414 7.75 -27.12 -11.13
CA LEU A 414 6.57 -27.22 -10.28
C LEU A 414 6.65 -28.44 -9.32
N GLU A 415 7.19 -29.56 -9.79
CA GLU A 415 7.45 -30.74 -8.95
C GLU A 415 8.49 -30.43 -7.84
N ARG A 416 9.54 -29.63 -8.12
CA ARG A 416 10.48 -29.16 -7.08
C ARG A 416 9.78 -28.29 -6.05
N ALA A 417 8.97 -27.32 -6.47
CA ALA A 417 8.21 -26.46 -5.53
C ALA A 417 7.24 -27.28 -4.67
N ALA A 418 6.55 -28.26 -5.27
CA ALA A 418 5.69 -29.21 -4.57
C ALA A 418 6.48 -30.10 -3.60
N GLY A 419 7.70 -30.50 -3.95
CA GLY A 419 8.60 -31.25 -3.09
C GLY A 419 8.97 -30.49 -1.82
N ILE A 420 9.24 -29.18 -1.90
CA ILE A 420 9.48 -28.33 -0.72
C ILE A 420 8.22 -28.26 0.16
N TYR A 421 7.04 -28.07 -0.43
CA TYR A 421 5.78 -28.08 0.29
C TYR A 421 5.56 -29.39 1.03
N LEU A 422 5.85 -30.54 0.42
CA LEU A 422 5.70 -31.86 1.01
C LEU A 422 6.70 -32.15 2.13
N GLN A 423 7.90 -31.59 2.09
CA GLN A 423 8.94 -31.71 3.12
C GLN A 423 8.69 -30.79 4.33
N SER A 424 7.84 -29.78 4.18
CA SER A 424 7.55 -28.77 5.19
C SER A 424 6.24 -29.10 5.89
N GLU A 425 6.23 -29.10 7.22
CA GLU A 425 5.00 -29.33 7.99
C GLU A 425 4.17 -28.06 8.13
N ARG A 426 4.83 -26.91 8.30
CA ARG A 426 4.23 -25.60 8.57
C ARG A 426 4.57 -24.67 7.44
N VAL A 427 3.56 -24.34 6.66
CA VAL A 427 3.74 -23.51 5.47
C VAL A 427 2.91 -22.24 5.55
N ILE A 428 3.54 -21.10 5.31
CA ILE A 428 2.87 -19.82 5.11
C ILE A 428 2.88 -19.49 3.61
N CYS A 429 1.73 -19.09 3.05
CA CYS A 429 1.68 -18.49 1.74
C CYS A 429 1.33 -17.01 1.83
N THR A 430 2.22 -16.15 1.35
CA THR A 430 2.02 -14.70 1.33
C THR A 430 1.88 -14.20 -0.10
N TRP A 431 1.00 -13.21 -0.31
CA TRP A 431 0.87 -12.56 -1.62
C TRP A 431 0.54 -11.07 -1.50
N ALA A 432 0.76 -10.35 -2.61
CA ALA A 432 0.40 -8.94 -2.73
C ALA A 432 -0.27 -8.65 -4.08
N MET A 433 -0.19 -7.41 -4.56
CA MET A 433 -0.91 -6.94 -5.73
C MET A 433 -0.51 -7.63 -7.04
N GLY A 434 0.63 -8.33 -7.10
CA GLY A 434 0.97 -9.20 -8.22
C GLY A 434 -0.04 -10.32 -8.47
N ILE A 435 -0.85 -10.67 -7.46
CA ILE A 435 -1.93 -11.66 -7.57
C ILE A 435 -3.30 -11.01 -7.69
N THR A 436 -3.51 -9.85 -7.04
CA THR A 436 -4.86 -9.28 -6.91
C THR A 436 -5.30 -8.40 -8.09
N GLN A 437 -4.37 -7.94 -8.94
CA GLN A 437 -4.66 -7.00 -10.04
C GLN A 437 -4.64 -7.69 -11.42
N HIS A 438 -5.23 -8.87 -11.50
CA HIS A 438 -5.48 -9.66 -12.71
C HIS A 438 -6.96 -9.97 -12.87
N ARG A 439 -7.38 -10.30 -14.07
CA ARG A 439 -8.78 -10.67 -14.35
C ARG A 439 -9.27 -11.82 -13.47
N HIS A 440 -8.48 -12.90 -13.38
CA HIS A 440 -8.85 -14.12 -12.66
C HIS A 440 -8.29 -14.18 -11.23
N SER A 441 -8.05 -13.01 -10.59
CA SER A 441 -7.43 -12.89 -9.27
C SER A 441 -8.17 -13.63 -8.15
N VAL A 442 -9.50 -13.59 -8.14
CA VAL A 442 -10.31 -14.27 -7.11
C VAL A 442 -10.10 -15.79 -7.17
N ILE A 443 -10.24 -16.39 -8.34
CA ILE A 443 -10.06 -17.85 -8.50
C ILE A 443 -8.60 -18.27 -8.33
N THR A 444 -7.63 -17.41 -8.66
CA THR A 444 -6.20 -17.64 -8.37
C THR A 444 -5.94 -17.74 -6.87
N ILE A 445 -6.51 -16.83 -6.06
CA ILE A 445 -6.36 -16.88 -4.61
C ILE A 445 -7.09 -18.08 -4.01
N ARG A 446 -8.22 -18.47 -4.58
CA ARG A 446 -8.93 -19.70 -4.20
C ARG A 446 -8.11 -20.96 -4.53
N GLU A 447 -7.40 -21.00 -5.66
CA GLU A 447 -6.47 -22.08 -5.99
C GLU A 447 -5.29 -22.15 -5.01
N ILE A 448 -4.69 -20.99 -4.67
CA ILE A 448 -3.66 -20.90 -3.61
C ILE A 448 -4.20 -21.44 -2.29
N THR A 449 -5.41 -21.04 -1.90
CA THR A 449 -6.05 -21.50 -0.67
C THR A 449 -6.29 -23.01 -0.70
N SER A 450 -6.81 -23.53 -1.81
CA SER A 450 -7.02 -24.98 -2.02
C SER A 450 -5.72 -25.77 -1.88
N PHE A 451 -4.62 -25.28 -2.45
CA PHE A 451 -3.31 -25.90 -2.28
C PHE A 451 -2.89 -25.96 -0.81
N MET A 452 -3.08 -24.87 -0.05
CA MET A 452 -2.70 -24.81 1.36
C MET A 452 -3.56 -25.72 2.24
N LEU A 453 -4.83 -25.94 1.90
CA LEU A 453 -5.75 -26.85 2.61
C LEU A 453 -5.36 -28.33 2.49
N LEU A 454 -4.62 -28.75 1.45
CA LEU A 454 -4.24 -30.15 1.23
C LEU A 454 -3.51 -30.78 2.40
N ARG A 455 -2.77 -30.00 3.16
CA ARG A 455 -2.00 -30.44 4.32
C ARG A 455 -2.33 -29.67 5.60
N GLY A 456 -3.55 -29.11 5.70
CA GLY A 456 -4.03 -28.43 6.89
C GLY A 456 -3.18 -27.20 7.28
N ASN A 457 -2.68 -26.43 6.32
CA ASN A 457 -1.83 -25.27 6.60
C ASN A 457 -2.67 -24.02 6.97
N ILE A 458 -3.66 -24.19 7.84
CA ILE A 458 -4.46 -23.13 8.47
C ILE A 458 -4.77 -23.58 9.90
N GLY A 459 -4.82 -22.65 10.86
CA GLY A 459 -5.24 -22.92 12.24
C GLY A 459 -4.16 -23.50 13.14
N ARG A 460 -2.91 -23.50 12.72
CA ARG A 460 -1.76 -23.93 13.53
C ARG A 460 -0.62 -22.92 13.45
N GLN A 461 0.20 -22.87 14.49
CA GLN A 461 1.35 -21.99 14.55
C GLN A 461 2.33 -22.26 13.40
N GLY A 462 2.79 -21.21 12.76
CA GLY A 462 3.74 -21.30 11.64
C GLY A 462 3.12 -21.65 10.30
N ALA A 463 1.79 -21.70 10.18
CA ALA A 463 1.10 -22.03 8.95
C ALA A 463 -0.10 -21.10 8.70
N GLY A 464 -0.35 -20.75 7.42
CA GLY A 464 -1.53 -19.98 7.05
C GLY A 464 -1.39 -19.16 5.80
N LEU A 465 -2.39 -18.30 5.61
CA LEU A 465 -2.57 -17.41 4.47
C LEU A 465 -2.30 -15.97 4.89
N CYS A 466 -1.48 -15.24 4.14
CA CYS A 466 -1.08 -13.87 4.46
C CYS A 466 -1.20 -12.93 3.25
N PRO A 467 -2.39 -12.37 2.97
CA PRO A 467 -2.52 -11.26 2.04
C PRO A 467 -1.87 -10.00 2.65
N VAL A 468 -0.71 -9.60 2.13
CA VAL A 468 0.06 -8.48 2.70
C VAL A 468 -0.50 -7.15 2.19
N ARG A 469 -1.21 -6.43 3.06
CA ARG A 469 -1.87 -5.16 2.74
C ARG A 469 -0.85 -4.04 2.51
N GLY A 470 -1.16 -3.15 1.58
CA GLY A 470 -0.26 -2.06 1.19
C GLY A 470 -0.23 -0.91 2.19
N HIS A 471 -1.36 -0.24 2.41
CA HIS A 471 -1.47 0.92 3.30
C HIS A 471 -1.62 0.53 4.76
N SER A 472 -1.16 1.42 5.66
CA SER A 472 -1.05 1.15 7.10
C SER A 472 -2.37 0.79 7.80
N ASN A 473 -3.53 1.22 7.26
CA ASN A 473 -4.85 0.92 7.84
C ASN A 473 -5.91 0.49 6.82
N VAL A 474 -5.54 0.10 5.60
CA VAL A 474 -6.52 -0.30 4.57
C VAL A 474 -7.39 -1.48 5.00
N GLN A 475 -6.94 -2.32 5.92
CA GLN A 475 -7.73 -3.40 6.49
C GLN A 475 -8.67 -2.87 7.57
N GLY A 476 -8.19 -1.97 8.45
CA GLY A 476 -8.98 -1.35 9.50
C GLY A 476 -10.12 -0.49 8.94
N ASP A 477 -9.89 0.28 7.89
CA ASP A 477 -10.94 1.04 7.21
C ASP A 477 -12.13 0.15 6.86
N ARG A 478 -11.86 -1.01 6.23
CA ARG A 478 -12.90 -2.01 5.89
C ARG A 478 -13.53 -2.63 7.13
N THR A 479 -12.74 -2.90 8.16
CA THR A 479 -13.22 -3.51 9.40
C THR A 479 -14.22 -2.61 10.11
N VAL A 480 -13.98 -1.29 10.12
CA VAL A 480 -14.88 -0.33 10.77
C VAL A 480 -15.97 0.24 9.86
N GLY A 481 -16.13 -0.29 8.66
CA GLY A 481 -17.32 -0.08 7.83
C GLY A 481 -17.16 0.75 6.56
N ILE A 482 -15.95 1.08 6.11
CA ILE A 482 -15.74 1.60 4.76
C ILE A 482 -15.94 0.44 3.77
N ASN A 483 -17.17 0.30 3.29
CA ASN A 483 -17.57 -0.78 2.40
C ASN A 483 -18.83 -0.37 1.64
N GLU A 484 -18.80 -0.46 0.32
CA GLU A 484 -19.94 -0.17 -0.56
C GLU A 484 -21.03 -1.25 -0.52
N ARG A 485 -20.71 -2.45 0.02
CA ARG A 485 -21.64 -3.58 0.20
C ARG A 485 -21.55 -4.12 1.63
N PRO A 486 -21.93 -3.32 2.64
CA PRO A 486 -21.78 -3.72 4.03
C PRO A 486 -22.73 -4.89 4.37
N PRO A 487 -22.35 -5.78 5.30
CA PRO A 487 -23.23 -6.82 5.80
C PRO A 487 -24.48 -6.22 6.48
N ALA A 488 -25.62 -6.88 6.30
CA ALA A 488 -26.89 -6.43 6.89
C ALA A 488 -26.79 -6.28 8.43
N ALA A 489 -26.14 -7.23 9.10
CA ALA A 489 -25.94 -7.18 10.56
C ALA A 489 -25.18 -5.92 11.02
N PHE A 490 -24.21 -5.44 10.24
CA PHE A 490 -23.49 -4.19 10.53
C PHE A 490 -24.44 -2.97 10.40
N LEU A 491 -25.25 -2.93 9.35
CA LEU A 491 -26.23 -1.87 9.14
C LEU A 491 -27.30 -1.86 10.24
N ASP A 492 -27.78 -3.03 10.68
CA ASP A 492 -28.73 -3.17 11.78
C ASP A 492 -28.15 -2.65 13.11
N ALA A 493 -26.86 -2.96 13.35
CA ALA A 493 -26.16 -2.49 14.52
C ALA A 493 -25.97 -0.95 14.52
N LEU A 494 -25.64 -0.36 13.36
CA LEU A 494 -25.55 1.10 13.22
C LEU A 494 -26.90 1.78 13.43
N GLU A 495 -27.97 1.25 12.82
CA GLU A 495 -29.31 1.80 12.95
C GLU A 495 -29.80 1.76 14.42
N LYS A 496 -29.51 0.65 15.10
CA LYS A 496 -29.82 0.49 16.54
C LYS A 496 -29.03 1.45 17.41
N GLU A 497 -27.71 1.63 17.12
CA GLU A 497 -26.83 2.47 17.95
C GLU A 497 -27.13 3.96 17.81
N PHE A 498 -27.39 4.43 16.58
CA PHE A 498 -27.52 5.87 16.30
C PHE A 498 -28.95 6.33 16.04
N GLY A 499 -29.92 5.44 15.92
CA GLY A 499 -31.34 5.77 15.82
C GLY A 499 -31.77 6.46 14.52
N PHE A 500 -31.06 6.24 13.41
CA PHE A 500 -31.48 6.72 12.09
C PHE A 500 -31.51 5.57 11.07
N ALA A 501 -32.37 5.67 10.05
CA ALA A 501 -32.45 4.68 8.99
C ALA A 501 -31.19 4.74 8.12
N VAL A 502 -30.52 3.59 7.96
CA VAL A 502 -29.30 3.45 7.13
C VAL A 502 -29.66 2.96 5.72
N PRO A 503 -28.93 3.40 4.67
CA PRO A 503 -29.13 2.91 3.31
C PRO A 503 -28.78 1.41 3.22
N ARG A 504 -29.66 0.63 2.55
CA ARG A 504 -29.50 -0.84 2.42
C ARG A 504 -29.00 -1.26 1.04
N GLU A 505 -29.20 -0.44 0.02
CA GLU A 505 -28.73 -0.71 -1.33
C GLU A 505 -27.23 -0.63 -1.43
N PRO A 506 -26.60 -1.51 -2.22
CA PRO A 506 -25.16 -1.39 -2.51
C PRO A 506 -24.80 -0.04 -3.13
N GLY A 507 -23.68 0.52 -2.71
CA GLY A 507 -23.10 1.72 -3.31
C GLY A 507 -22.07 1.42 -4.39
N HIS A 508 -21.30 2.44 -4.76
CA HIS A 508 -20.30 2.36 -5.81
C HIS A 508 -18.92 1.96 -5.26
N ASN A 509 -18.28 1.00 -5.94
CA ASN A 509 -16.83 0.80 -5.87
C ASN A 509 -16.11 1.83 -6.76
N VAL A 510 -14.77 1.79 -6.80
CA VAL A 510 -13.97 2.79 -7.55
C VAL A 510 -14.35 2.88 -9.04
N LEU A 511 -14.55 1.75 -9.73
CA LEU A 511 -14.87 1.79 -11.17
C LEU A 511 -16.29 2.28 -11.42
N ALA A 512 -17.25 1.86 -10.60
CA ALA A 512 -18.63 2.35 -10.68
C ALA A 512 -18.71 3.84 -10.36
N ALA A 513 -17.97 4.32 -9.35
CA ALA A 513 -17.89 5.74 -9.00
C ALA A 513 -17.31 6.59 -10.14
N ILE A 514 -16.26 6.11 -10.81
CA ILE A 514 -15.69 6.81 -11.98
C ILE A 514 -16.73 6.85 -13.12
N GLY A 515 -17.40 5.73 -13.39
CA GLY A 515 -18.48 5.67 -14.38
C GLY A 515 -19.59 6.69 -14.08
N ALA A 516 -20.07 6.72 -12.83
CA ALA A 516 -21.08 7.67 -12.37
C ALA A 516 -20.66 9.14 -12.45
N MET A 517 -19.37 9.43 -12.20
CA MET A 517 -18.82 10.78 -12.42
C MET A 517 -18.74 11.16 -13.89
N LEU A 518 -18.45 10.21 -14.78
CA LEU A 518 -18.33 10.45 -16.23
C LEU A 518 -19.69 10.65 -16.90
N ASP A 519 -20.71 9.93 -16.50
CA ASP A 519 -22.08 10.03 -17.05
C ASP A 519 -22.91 11.13 -16.38
N GLY A 520 -22.40 11.73 -15.27
CA GLY A 520 -23.05 12.82 -14.55
C GLY A 520 -24.12 12.37 -13.55
N SER A 521 -24.27 11.07 -13.31
CA SER A 521 -25.13 10.55 -12.23
C SER A 521 -24.56 10.87 -10.86
N ALA A 522 -23.21 10.87 -10.69
CA ALA A 522 -22.53 11.49 -9.56
C ALA A 522 -22.08 12.92 -9.93
N GLN A 523 -22.24 13.85 -9.00
CA GLN A 523 -21.96 15.28 -9.18
C GLN A 523 -21.04 15.88 -8.10
N ALA A 524 -20.64 15.08 -7.13
CA ALA A 524 -19.67 15.49 -6.12
C ALA A 524 -18.73 14.35 -5.78
N PHE A 525 -17.48 14.72 -5.47
CA PHE A 525 -16.44 13.82 -5.00
C PHE A 525 -15.82 14.39 -3.73
N ILE A 526 -15.81 13.59 -2.65
CA ILE A 526 -15.13 13.92 -1.38
C ILE A 526 -14.10 12.85 -1.12
N GLY A 527 -12.81 13.24 -1.10
CA GLY A 527 -11.69 12.33 -0.87
C GLY A 527 -11.06 12.52 0.50
N LEU A 528 -11.12 11.47 1.34
CA LEU A 528 -10.39 11.38 2.60
C LEU A 528 -9.00 10.80 2.30
N GLY A 529 -8.04 11.68 2.10
CA GLY A 529 -6.66 11.34 1.74
C GLY A 529 -6.49 10.83 0.29
N GLY A 530 -5.27 10.42 -0.02
CA GLY A 530 -4.90 9.81 -1.30
C GLY A 530 -4.65 10.80 -2.45
N ASN A 531 -4.22 10.25 -3.57
CA ASN A 531 -4.04 10.93 -4.85
C ASN A 531 -4.88 10.19 -5.90
N PHE A 532 -6.21 10.35 -5.84
CA PHE A 532 -7.17 9.60 -6.65
C PHE A 532 -6.88 9.74 -8.15
N ALA A 533 -6.54 10.93 -8.61
CA ALA A 533 -6.24 11.21 -10.01
C ALA A 533 -5.03 10.40 -10.56
N ARG A 534 -4.16 9.90 -9.70
CA ARG A 534 -2.97 9.09 -10.06
C ARG A 534 -3.06 7.64 -9.62
N ALA A 535 -3.83 7.37 -8.55
CA ALA A 535 -3.98 6.01 -8.03
C ALA A 535 -4.89 5.13 -8.89
N THR A 536 -5.86 5.74 -9.58
CA THR A 536 -6.86 5.05 -10.39
C THR A 536 -6.40 4.83 -11.84
N PRO A 537 -6.97 3.84 -12.55
CA PRO A 537 -6.64 3.57 -13.95
C PRO A 537 -7.11 4.70 -14.88
N ASP A 538 -6.60 4.73 -16.12
CA ASP A 538 -7.01 5.65 -17.20
C ASP A 538 -6.96 7.13 -16.80
N SER A 539 -5.77 7.61 -16.42
CA SER A 539 -5.57 8.96 -15.86
C SER A 539 -6.26 10.11 -16.63
N PRO A 540 -6.35 10.14 -17.96
CA PRO A 540 -7.09 11.17 -18.69
C PRO A 540 -8.60 11.15 -18.40
N MET A 541 -9.20 9.94 -18.32
CA MET A 541 -10.62 9.79 -18.02
C MET A 541 -10.95 10.21 -16.58
N ILE A 542 -10.03 9.95 -15.64
CA ILE A 542 -10.18 10.42 -14.24
C ILE A 542 -10.13 11.95 -14.15
N ALA A 543 -9.21 12.57 -14.88
CA ALA A 543 -9.14 14.03 -14.93
C ALA A 543 -10.46 14.64 -15.46
N LYS A 544 -11.06 14.02 -16.49
CA LYS A 544 -12.37 14.38 -16.99
C LYS A 544 -13.48 14.15 -15.96
N ALA A 545 -13.49 12.98 -15.29
CA ALA A 545 -14.46 12.65 -14.26
C ALA A 545 -14.48 13.67 -13.12
N LEU A 546 -13.31 13.99 -12.53
CA LEU A 546 -13.19 14.93 -11.42
C LEU A 546 -13.52 16.38 -11.83
N SER A 547 -12.99 16.85 -12.96
CA SER A 547 -13.26 18.23 -13.41
C SER A 547 -14.70 18.48 -13.83
N GLY A 548 -15.45 17.43 -14.16
CA GLY A 548 -16.89 17.48 -14.46
C GLY A 548 -17.78 17.68 -13.24
N GLN A 549 -17.26 17.55 -12.02
CA GLN A 549 -18.06 17.57 -10.79
C GLN A 549 -18.53 18.99 -10.44
N ARG A 550 -19.70 19.09 -9.81
CA ARG A 550 -20.17 20.32 -9.18
C ARG A 550 -19.35 20.68 -7.94
N LEU A 551 -18.93 19.65 -7.17
CA LEU A 551 -18.12 19.81 -5.96
C LEU A 551 -16.99 18.77 -5.94
N THR A 552 -15.77 19.22 -5.64
CA THR A 552 -14.67 18.33 -5.24
C THR A 552 -14.07 18.81 -3.91
N VAL A 553 -13.88 17.89 -2.98
CA VAL A 553 -13.28 18.15 -1.67
C VAL A 553 -12.14 17.16 -1.44
N HIS A 554 -10.97 17.65 -1.09
CA HIS A 554 -9.80 16.82 -0.83
C HIS A 554 -9.24 17.11 0.56
N ILE A 555 -9.33 16.14 1.46
CA ILE A 555 -8.69 16.17 2.77
C ILE A 555 -7.30 15.60 2.60
N ALA A 556 -6.24 16.38 2.82
CA ALA A 556 -4.89 15.97 2.47
C ALA A 556 -3.81 16.65 3.31
N THR A 557 -2.67 16.00 3.43
CA THR A 557 -1.48 16.55 4.12
C THR A 557 -0.58 17.36 3.20
N LYS A 558 -0.59 17.06 1.89
CA LYS A 558 0.27 17.64 0.86
C LYS A 558 -0.45 17.83 -0.47
N LEU A 559 0.10 18.68 -1.33
CA LEU A 559 -0.40 18.90 -2.69
C LEU A 559 -0.14 17.68 -3.57
N ASN A 560 -1.13 17.32 -4.42
CA ASN A 560 -1.03 16.25 -5.40
C ASN A 560 -1.92 16.52 -6.63
N HIS A 561 -1.89 15.66 -7.63
CA HIS A 561 -2.61 15.87 -8.90
C HIS A 561 -4.14 15.89 -8.76
N SER A 562 -4.73 15.27 -7.72
CA SER A 562 -6.19 15.35 -7.52
C SER A 562 -6.66 16.78 -7.27
N HIS A 563 -5.84 17.59 -6.64
CA HIS A 563 -6.11 19.00 -6.38
C HIS A 563 -6.07 19.86 -7.65
N LEU A 564 -5.42 19.36 -8.70
CA LEU A 564 -5.18 20.10 -9.95
C LEU A 564 -6.22 19.84 -11.04
N VAL A 565 -7.23 19.03 -10.72
CA VAL A 565 -8.39 18.76 -11.57
C VAL A 565 -9.68 19.16 -10.84
N PRO A 566 -9.80 20.46 -10.43
CA PRO A 566 -10.91 20.91 -9.61
C PRO A 566 -12.24 20.83 -10.37
N GLY A 567 -13.31 20.50 -9.64
CA GLY A 567 -14.69 20.73 -10.08
C GLY A 567 -15.07 22.21 -10.11
N ARG A 568 -16.36 22.51 -10.33
CA ARG A 568 -16.84 23.90 -10.35
C ARG A 568 -16.60 24.63 -9.04
N VAL A 569 -16.82 23.94 -7.91
CA VAL A 569 -16.44 24.36 -6.57
C VAL A 569 -15.47 23.31 -6.04
N SER A 570 -14.31 23.75 -5.58
CA SER A 570 -13.28 22.81 -5.11
C SER A 570 -12.62 23.32 -3.84
N PHE A 571 -12.41 22.40 -2.88
CA PHE A 571 -11.74 22.68 -1.63
C PHE A 571 -10.55 21.74 -1.40
N ILE A 572 -9.47 22.28 -0.85
CA ILE A 572 -8.38 21.55 -0.23
C ILE A 572 -8.47 21.80 1.26
N LEU A 573 -8.69 20.75 2.03
CA LEU A 573 -8.82 20.80 3.51
C LEU A 573 -7.59 20.13 4.12
N PRO A 574 -6.65 20.92 4.69
CA PRO A 574 -5.38 20.40 5.18
C PRO A 574 -5.57 19.68 6.53
N CYS A 575 -5.03 18.46 6.63
CA CYS A 575 -5.11 17.67 7.85
C CYS A 575 -3.77 17.46 8.53
N LEU A 576 -3.82 17.07 9.81
CA LEU A 576 -2.67 16.60 10.57
C LEU A 576 -2.10 15.33 9.91
N GLY A 577 -0.77 15.20 9.93
CA GLY A 577 -0.09 13.95 9.64
C GLY A 577 -0.08 13.03 10.87
N ARG A 578 0.15 11.74 10.66
CA ARG A 578 0.18 10.75 11.75
C ARG A 578 1.30 11.02 12.77
N THR A 579 2.36 11.68 12.35
CA THR A 579 3.47 12.08 13.23
C THR A 579 3.16 13.27 14.13
N GLU A 580 2.04 13.98 13.91
CA GLU A 580 1.70 15.24 14.58
C GLU A 580 0.73 15.00 15.75
N ILE A 581 0.91 15.77 16.82
CA ILE A 581 0.06 15.71 18.00
C ILE A 581 -1.30 16.31 17.68
N ASP A 582 -2.35 15.58 17.98
CA ASP A 582 -3.73 16.07 17.98
C ASP A 582 -4.17 16.35 19.43
N LEU A 583 -4.63 17.55 19.70
CA LEU A 583 -5.05 17.98 21.03
C LEU A 583 -6.55 18.28 21.01
N ASN A 584 -7.29 17.77 21.99
CA ASN A 584 -8.68 18.14 22.20
C ASN A 584 -8.83 19.55 22.80
N SER A 585 -10.08 20.01 23.00
CA SER A 585 -10.39 21.34 23.55
C SER A 585 -9.79 21.59 24.94
N LYS A 586 -9.47 20.54 25.69
CA LYS A 586 -8.86 20.59 27.03
C LYS A 586 -7.32 20.50 26.99
N GLY A 587 -6.73 20.45 25.79
CA GLY A 587 -5.28 20.31 25.61
C GLY A 587 -4.74 18.91 25.89
N VAL A 588 -5.60 17.89 25.92
CA VAL A 588 -5.20 16.49 26.08
C VAL A 588 -4.91 15.87 24.71
N ALA A 589 -3.76 15.19 24.60
CA ALA A 589 -3.39 14.49 23.38
C ALA A 589 -4.32 13.30 23.10
N GLN A 590 -4.82 13.24 21.88
CA GLN A 590 -5.71 12.17 21.42
C GLN A 590 -4.92 11.01 20.81
N LEU A 591 -5.44 9.82 20.98
CA LEU A 591 -4.90 8.58 20.42
C LEU A 591 -5.82 8.12 19.28
N VAL A 592 -5.26 7.81 18.12
CA VAL A 592 -5.95 7.11 17.04
C VAL A 592 -5.52 5.65 16.98
N THR A 593 -6.23 4.82 16.22
CA THR A 593 -5.93 3.40 16.09
C THR A 593 -5.83 2.96 14.64
N VAL A 594 -5.08 1.89 14.39
CA VAL A 594 -4.91 1.25 13.08
C VAL A 594 -4.95 -0.28 13.22
N GLU A 595 -5.29 -0.98 12.12
CA GLU A 595 -5.26 -2.44 12.02
C GLU A 595 -4.26 -2.86 10.95
N ASP A 596 -3.29 -3.70 11.31
CA ASP A 596 -2.27 -4.22 10.40
C ASP A 596 -2.77 -5.44 9.56
N SER A 597 -1.88 -6.00 8.72
CA SER A 597 -2.18 -7.15 7.86
C SER A 597 -2.48 -8.45 8.62
N MET A 598 -2.07 -8.55 9.89
CA MET A 598 -2.28 -9.70 10.79
C MET A 598 -3.48 -9.48 11.74
N SER A 599 -4.30 -8.45 11.49
CA SER A 599 -5.45 -8.08 12.32
C SER A 599 -5.10 -7.63 13.74
N MET A 600 -3.89 -7.12 13.96
CA MET A 600 -3.50 -6.45 15.19
C MET A 600 -4.00 -5.00 15.16
N VAL A 601 -4.79 -4.61 16.16
CA VAL A 601 -5.25 -3.23 16.38
C VAL A 601 -4.39 -2.60 17.45
N HIS A 602 -3.69 -1.50 17.10
CA HIS A 602 -2.81 -0.81 18.04
C HIS A 602 -2.99 0.71 17.99
N GLY A 603 -2.59 1.37 19.08
CA GLY A 603 -2.70 2.81 19.24
C GLY A 603 -1.57 3.54 18.52
N SER A 604 -1.87 4.76 18.06
CA SER A 604 -0.96 5.65 17.36
C SER A 604 -1.12 7.08 17.85
N GLY A 605 -0.11 7.62 18.52
CA GLY A 605 -0.09 9.00 19.03
C GLY A 605 1.09 9.78 18.45
N GLY A 606 0.82 10.84 17.68
CA GLY A 606 1.84 11.71 17.12
C GLY A 606 2.67 12.41 18.18
N ILE A 607 3.89 12.85 17.83
CA ILE A 607 4.83 13.51 18.77
C ILE A 607 5.35 14.85 18.28
N ASN A 608 5.17 15.16 16.99
CA ASN A 608 5.61 16.44 16.42
C ASN A 608 4.52 17.51 16.61
N PRO A 609 4.88 18.78 16.76
CA PRO A 609 3.90 19.85 16.68
C PRO A 609 3.28 19.89 15.28
N PRO A 610 2.01 20.32 15.14
CA PRO A 610 1.37 20.51 13.84
C PRO A 610 2.19 21.41 12.91
N ALA A 611 2.20 21.08 11.61
CA ALA A 611 2.92 21.87 10.59
C ALA A 611 2.38 23.30 10.43
N SER A 612 1.14 23.55 10.85
CA SER A 612 0.50 24.86 10.90
C SER A 612 -0.57 24.87 11.99
N PRO A 613 -0.80 26.03 12.63
CA PRO A 613 -1.89 26.17 13.62
C PRO A 613 -3.29 26.11 12.97
N HIS A 614 -3.38 26.19 11.66
CA HIS A 614 -4.65 26.11 10.92
C HIS A 614 -5.02 24.67 10.52
N LEU A 615 -4.20 23.65 10.86
CA LEU A 615 -4.54 22.25 10.58
C LEU A 615 -5.61 21.75 11.55
N ARG A 616 -6.44 20.84 11.05
CA ARG A 616 -7.35 20.03 11.87
C ARG A 616 -7.08 18.54 11.63
N SER A 617 -7.45 17.69 12.57
CA SER A 617 -7.40 16.25 12.36
C SER A 617 -8.43 15.80 11.31
N GLU A 618 -8.23 14.66 10.68
CA GLU A 618 -9.21 14.05 9.77
C GLU A 618 -10.56 13.90 10.46
N VAL A 619 -10.57 13.48 11.72
CA VAL A 619 -11.79 13.33 12.55
C VAL A 619 -12.50 14.67 12.72
N ALA A 620 -11.79 15.75 13.07
CA ALA A 620 -12.38 17.07 13.24
C ALA A 620 -12.93 17.67 11.92
N ILE A 621 -12.27 17.39 10.79
CA ILE A 621 -12.73 17.83 9.46
C ILE A 621 -14.01 17.08 9.08
N ILE A 622 -14.06 15.76 9.28
CA ILE A 622 -15.25 14.95 9.01
C ILE A 622 -16.43 15.43 9.87
N ALA A 623 -16.19 15.62 11.18
CA ALA A 623 -17.21 16.10 12.12
C ALA A 623 -17.74 17.49 11.74
N GLY A 624 -16.87 18.41 11.32
CA GLY A 624 -17.23 19.74 10.85
C GLY A 624 -18.12 19.70 9.60
N MET A 625 -17.76 18.89 8.60
CA MET A 625 -18.57 18.68 7.39
C MET A 625 -19.91 18.03 7.72
N ALA A 626 -19.92 16.99 8.57
CA ALA A 626 -21.13 16.29 8.99
C ALA A 626 -22.09 17.22 9.77
N ASN A 627 -21.57 17.97 10.73
CA ASN A 627 -22.36 18.92 11.50
C ASN A 627 -22.95 20.04 10.61
N ALA A 628 -22.17 20.57 9.66
CA ALA A 628 -22.66 21.58 8.71
C ALA A 628 -23.69 21.02 7.72
N THR A 629 -23.63 19.72 7.38
CA THR A 629 -24.54 19.08 6.43
C THR A 629 -25.83 18.59 7.08
N LEU A 630 -25.72 17.92 8.22
CA LEU A 630 -26.81 17.16 8.88
C LEU A 630 -27.31 17.81 10.17
N GLY A 631 -26.55 18.74 10.75
CA GLY A 631 -26.80 19.28 12.11
C GLY A 631 -26.29 18.32 13.20
N ALA A 632 -26.56 18.68 14.47
CA ALA A 632 -26.04 17.95 15.63
C ALA A 632 -26.92 16.77 16.07
N ARG A 633 -27.90 16.34 15.28
CA ARG A 633 -28.79 15.22 15.62
C ARG A 633 -29.02 14.36 14.37
N PRO A 634 -29.11 13.01 14.50
CA PRO A 634 -29.08 12.25 15.77
C PRO A 634 -27.67 12.06 16.37
N VAL A 635 -26.60 12.48 15.70
CA VAL A 635 -25.21 12.30 16.12
C VAL A 635 -24.61 13.62 16.58
N ASP A 636 -23.99 13.64 17.77
CA ASP A 636 -23.22 14.80 18.26
C ASP A 636 -21.77 14.74 17.70
N TRP A 637 -21.63 15.16 16.45
CA TRP A 637 -20.37 15.10 15.70
C TRP A 637 -19.21 15.80 16.39
N LEU A 638 -19.47 16.95 17.00
CA LEU A 638 -18.42 17.78 17.60
C LEU A 638 -17.87 17.17 18.90
N SER A 639 -18.74 16.59 19.72
CA SER A 639 -18.33 15.86 20.92
C SER A 639 -17.50 14.62 20.58
N LEU A 640 -17.85 13.90 19.50
CA LEU A 640 -17.08 12.77 19.02
C LEU A 640 -15.67 13.19 18.53
N ALA A 641 -15.55 14.36 17.93
CA ALA A 641 -14.25 14.90 17.50
C ALA A 641 -13.41 15.43 18.67
N ASP A 642 -14.02 15.85 19.76
CA ASP A 642 -13.33 16.34 20.96
C ASP A 642 -12.84 15.21 21.88
N ASP A 643 -13.44 14.00 21.75
CA ASP A 643 -13.04 12.82 22.53
C ASP A 643 -13.15 11.54 21.71
N TYR A 644 -12.02 11.02 21.24
CA TYR A 644 -11.97 9.81 20.40
C TYR A 644 -12.33 8.53 21.18
N ASP A 645 -12.29 8.56 22.50
CA ASP A 645 -12.77 7.43 23.32
C ASP A 645 -14.27 7.19 23.09
N LEU A 646 -15.05 8.24 22.86
CA LEU A 646 -16.48 8.13 22.53
C LEU A 646 -16.70 7.42 21.19
N ILE A 647 -15.84 7.72 20.18
CA ILE A 647 -15.90 7.03 18.87
C ILE A 647 -15.62 5.54 19.07
N ARG A 648 -14.58 5.18 19.82
CA ARG A 648 -14.24 3.78 20.12
C ARG A 648 -15.32 3.06 20.91
N ASP A 649 -16.01 3.73 21.80
CA ASP A 649 -17.15 3.18 22.52
C ASP A 649 -18.31 2.86 21.56
N HIS A 650 -18.58 3.72 20.56
CA HIS A 650 -19.55 3.42 19.51
C HIS A 650 -19.08 2.25 18.63
N ILE A 651 -17.81 2.21 18.23
CA ILE A 651 -17.24 1.07 17.47
C ILE A 651 -17.45 -0.24 18.25
N ALA A 652 -17.17 -0.26 19.55
CA ALA A 652 -17.33 -1.44 20.40
C ALA A 652 -18.80 -1.92 20.52
N ARG A 653 -19.78 -1.00 20.46
CA ARG A 653 -21.20 -1.35 20.46
C ARG A 653 -21.72 -1.84 19.12
N VAL A 654 -21.14 -1.36 18.03
CA VAL A 654 -21.49 -1.77 16.64
C VAL A 654 -20.78 -3.05 16.22
N LEU A 655 -19.52 -3.23 16.64
CA LEU A 655 -18.63 -4.32 16.24
C LEU A 655 -18.18 -5.10 17.48
N PRO A 656 -18.77 -6.27 17.78
CA PRO A 656 -18.49 -7.03 19.01
C PRO A 656 -17.01 -7.41 19.21
N ASP A 657 -16.25 -7.62 18.13
CA ASP A 657 -14.82 -7.94 18.19
C ASP A 657 -13.97 -6.82 18.78
N PHE A 658 -14.50 -5.59 18.82
CA PHE A 658 -13.93 -4.41 19.48
C PHE A 658 -14.41 -4.21 20.93
N SER A 659 -15.07 -5.20 21.54
CA SER A 659 -15.49 -5.07 22.93
C SER A 659 -14.35 -4.58 23.82
N ASP A 660 -14.64 -3.65 24.77
CA ASP A 660 -13.68 -3.06 25.68
C ASP A 660 -12.49 -2.35 24.96
N PHE A 661 -12.78 -1.71 23.83
CA PHE A 661 -11.80 -1.16 22.90
C PHE A 661 -10.83 -0.19 23.59
N ASN A 662 -11.35 0.78 24.32
CA ASN A 662 -10.55 1.81 24.98
C ASN A 662 -9.53 1.25 25.98
N ARG A 663 -9.85 0.18 26.69
CA ARG A 663 -8.93 -0.50 27.58
C ARG A 663 -7.91 -1.35 26.80
N ARG A 664 -8.38 -2.13 25.82
CA ARG A 664 -7.55 -3.07 25.06
C ARG A 664 -6.48 -2.35 24.22
N VAL A 665 -6.81 -1.22 23.62
CA VAL A 665 -5.85 -0.47 22.77
C VAL A 665 -4.76 0.23 23.60
N ARG A 666 -5.00 0.46 24.89
CA ARG A 666 -3.98 1.05 25.79
C ARG A 666 -3.01 0.03 26.39
N VAL A 667 -3.26 -1.25 26.16
CA VAL A 667 -2.24 -2.30 26.40
C VAL A 667 -1.09 -2.09 25.42
N PRO A 668 0.17 -2.17 25.84
CA PRO A 668 1.31 -2.08 24.92
C PRO A 668 1.12 -3.03 23.74
N ARG A 669 1.26 -2.51 22.51
CA ARG A 669 1.02 -3.18 21.21
C ARG A 669 -0.42 -3.51 20.87
N GLY A 670 -1.41 -3.14 21.70
CA GLY A 670 -2.83 -3.32 21.38
C GLY A 670 -3.35 -4.75 21.50
N PHE A 671 -4.14 -5.20 20.53
CA PHE A 671 -4.82 -6.50 20.60
C PHE A 671 -5.17 -7.04 19.20
N HIS A 672 -5.21 -8.36 19.08
CA HIS A 672 -5.72 -9.02 17.88
C HIS A 672 -7.26 -9.03 17.84
N LEU A 673 -7.81 -8.76 16.66
CA LEU A 673 -9.19 -9.11 16.36
C LEU A 673 -9.31 -10.62 16.16
N ARG A 674 -10.46 -11.15 16.52
CA ARG A 674 -10.76 -12.57 16.33
C ARG A 674 -10.70 -12.95 14.84
N ASN A 675 -10.09 -14.09 14.55
CA ASN A 675 -10.07 -14.67 13.21
C ASN A 675 -10.61 -16.10 13.27
N THR A 676 -11.86 -16.29 12.89
CA THR A 676 -12.56 -17.58 13.02
C THR A 676 -11.91 -18.67 12.16
N ALA A 677 -11.37 -18.35 10.98
CA ALA A 677 -10.66 -19.31 10.13
C ALA A 677 -9.37 -19.83 10.81
N ARG A 678 -8.64 -18.97 11.55
CA ARG A 678 -7.49 -19.39 12.34
C ARG A 678 -7.89 -20.33 13.51
N GLU A 679 -9.11 -20.17 14.01
CA GLU A 679 -9.67 -21.01 15.05
C GLU A 679 -10.36 -22.28 14.48
N LEU A 680 -10.27 -22.52 13.17
CA LEU A 680 -10.93 -23.61 12.44
C LEU A 680 -12.46 -23.55 12.50
N GLU A 681 -13.01 -22.36 12.69
CA GLU A 681 -14.44 -22.05 12.60
C GLU A 681 -14.72 -21.38 11.25
N TRP A 682 -15.43 -22.06 10.39
CA TRP A 682 -15.59 -21.63 8.99
C TRP A 682 -16.93 -20.91 8.78
N ALA A 683 -16.88 -19.60 8.61
CA ALA A 683 -18.06 -18.78 8.28
C ALA A 683 -18.41 -18.84 6.79
N THR A 684 -18.33 -20.03 6.18
CA THR A 684 -18.77 -20.33 4.81
C THR A 684 -20.20 -20.90 4.83
N PRO A 685 -20.93 -20.91 3.69
CA PRO A 685 -22.26 -21.50 3.61
C PRO A 685 -22.33 -22.98 4.04
N GLN A 686 -21.24 -23.73 3.85
CA GLN A 686 -21.15 -25.16 4.18
C GLN A 686 -20.66 -25.41 5.61
N GLY A 687 -20.24 -24.35 6.37
CA GLY A 687 -19.61 -24.50 7.68
C GLY A 687 -18.26 -25.21 7.63
N LYS A 688 -17.60 -25.24 6.47
CA LYS A 688 -16.28 -25.86 6.21
C LYS A 688 -15.46 -24.99 5.27
N ALA A 689 -14.15 -25.13 5.29
CA ALA A 689 -13.30 -24.51 4.26
C ALA A 689 -13.58 -25.13 2.89
N ALA A 690 -13.80 -24.30 1.87
CA ALA A 690 -14.23 -24.72 0.55
C ALA A 690 -13.06 -24.77 -0.44
N PHE A 691 -12.82 -25.93 -1.04
CA PHE A 691 -11.93 -26.07 -2.19
C PHE A 691 -12.54 -25.39 -3.43
N TRP A 692 -11.67 -24.90 -4.32
CA TRP A 692 -12.11 -24.38 -5.63
C TRP A 692 -11.97 -25.44 -6.71
N ALA A 693 -13.07 -26.04 -7.11
CA ALA A 693 -13.12 -27.15 -8.04
C ALA A 693 -13.33 -26.73 -9.53
N GLY A 694 -13.07 -25.46 -9.86
CA GLY A 694 -13.21 -24.95 -11.22
C GLY A 694 -12.07 -25.37 -12.15
N ARG A 695 -12.27 -25.17 -13.46
CA ARG A 695 -11.23 -25.35 -14.48
C ARG A 695 -10.34 -24.12 -14.55
N LEU A 696 -9.11 -24.31 -15.07
CA LEU A 696 -8.27 -23.15 -15.46
C LEU A 696 -9.02 -22.31 -16.52
N PRO A 697 -8.78 -20.99 -16.58
CA PRO A 697 -9.28 -20.16 -17.68
C PRO A 697 -8.86 -20.74 -19.04
N GLU A 698 -9.71 -20.63 -20.04
CA GLU A 698 -9.39 -21.11 -21.38
C GLU A 698 -8.14 -20.45 -21.95
N THR A 699 -7.98 -19.15 -21.69
CA THR A 699 -6.78 -18.38 -22.02
C THR A 699 -6.51 -17.31 -20.97
N VAL A 700 -5.22 -16.98 -20.79
CA VAL A 700 -4.76 -15.81 -20.00
C VAL A 700 -4.09 -14.79 -20.93
N GLU A 701 -3.93 -13.56 -20.46
CA GLU A 701 -3.50 -12.42 -21.30
C GLU A 701 -2.16 -12.64 -22.00
N HIS A 702 -1.19 -13.34 -21.40
CA HIS A 702 0.08 -13.63 -22.09
C HIS A 702 -0.09 -14.61 -23.27
N GLN A 703 -1.05 -15.54 -23.21
CA GLN A 703 -1.37 -16.44 -24.32
C GLN A 703 -2.04 -15.65 -25.44
N GLN A 704 -2.96 -14.73 -25.10
CA GLN A 704 -3.60 -13.84 -26.07
C GLN A 704 -2.56 -12.95 -26.77
N ALA A 705 -1.67 -12.29 -26.02
CA ALA A 705 -0.62 -11.45 -26.57
C ALA A 705 0.34 -12.24 -27.48
N ARG A 706 0.71 -13.48 -27.11
CA ARG A 706 1.56 -14.36 -27.92
C ARG A 706 0.93 -14.72 -29.27
N GLY A 707 -0.39 -14.80 -29.33
CA GLY A 707 -1.13 -15.02 -30.58
C GLY A 707 -1.10 -13.80 -31.53
N MET A 708 -0.66 -12.64 -31.08
CA MET A 708 -0.63 -11.37 -31.81
C MET A 708 0.80 -10.87 -32.00
N PRO A 709 1.36 -10.82 -33.22
CA PRO A 709 2.74 -10.37 -33.44
C PRO A 709 3.02 -8.96 -32.88
N GLY A 710 4.14 -8.79 -32.19
CA GLY A 710 4.56 -7.50 -31.63
C GLY A 710 3.75 -7.03 -30.42
N ARG A 711 3.01 -7.93 -29.77
CA ARG A 711 2.25 -7.65 -28.54
C ARG A 711 2.95 -8.25 -27.33
N TYR A 712 2.83 -7.53 -26.21
CA TYR A 712 3.41 -7.86 -24.92
C TYR A 712 2.37 -7.67 -23.81
N VAL A 713 2.54 -8.38 -22.70
CA VAL A 713 1.74 -8.13 -21.49
C VAL A 713 2.53 -7.25 -20.54
N LEU A 714 1.95 -6.12 -20.20
CA LEU A 714 2.50 -5.13 -19.26
C LEU A 714 1.95 -5.36 -17.86
N GLN A 715 2.85 -5.37 -16.86
CA GLN A 715 2.51 -5.13 -15.46
C GLN A 715 3.01 -3.76 -15.00
N THR A 716 2.19 -3.05 -14.25
CA THR A 716 2.65 -1.87 -13.51
C THR A 716 3.31 -2.30 -12.20
N PHE A 717 4.33 -1.59 -11.73
CA PHE A 717 4.94 -1.85 -10.42
C PHE A 717 5.56 -0.58 -9.83
N ARG A 718 5.85 -0.58 -8.53
CA ARG A 718 6.49 0.57 -7.87
C ARG A 718 7.98 0.59 -8.09
N SER A 719 8.56 1.78 -8.19
CA SER A 719 10.01 1.97 -8.02
C SER A 719 10.40 1.79 -6.55
N HIS A 720 11.66 1.46 -6.29
CA HIS A 720 12.13 1.30 -4.91
C HIS A 720 12.06 2.61 -4.10
N ASP A 721 12.27 3.73 -4.75
CA ASP A 721 12.28 5.05 -4.10
C ASP A 721 10.88 5.71 -4.06
N GLN A 722 9.81 4.92 -4.19
CA GLN A 722 8.42 5.36 -4.18
C GLN A 722 7.65 4.70 -3.04
N TYR A 723 6.69 5.46 -2.48
CA TYR A 723 5.71 4.94 -1.55
C TYR A 723 4.28 5.29 -2.01
N ASN A 724 3.58 4.32 -2.58
CA ASN A 724 2.27 4.50 -3.23
C ASN A 724 2.26 5.67 -4.23
N THR A 725 1.25 6.54 -4.19
CA THR A 725 1.13 7.76 -4.99
C THR A 725 1.43 9.02 -4.16
N THR A 726 2.05 8.91 -3.00
CA THR A 726 2.22 10.01 -2.05
C THR A 726 3.66 10.33 -1.69
N ILE A 727 4.61 9.47 -2.00
CA ILE A 727 6.04 9.72 -1.85
C ILE A 727 6.71 9.21 -3.11
N TYR A 728 7.38 10.11 -3.79
CA TYR A 728 8.09 9.79 -5.01
C TYR A 728 9.57 10.00 -4.84
N GLY A 729 10.36 9.13 -5.48
CA GLY A 729 11.77 9.30 -5.68
C GLY A 729 12.10 9.07 -7.16
N MET A 730 13.27 9.51 -7.55
CA MET A 730 13.74 9.43 -8.93
C MET A 730 14.81 8.35 -9.11
N ASP A 731 15.18 7.66 -8.01
CA ASP A 731 16.28 6.68 -8.01
C ASP A 731 15.78 5.30 -7.59
N ASP A 732 15.67 4.36 -8.52
CA ASP A 732 15.48 2.94 -8.22
C ASP A 732 16.81 2.18 -8.29
N ARG A 733 17.59 2.26 -7.21
CA ARG A 733 18.89 1.60 -7.15
C ARG A 733 18.80 0.07 -7.23
N TYR A 734 17.66 -0.54 -6.93
CA TYR A 734 17.48 -1.99 -7.01
C TYR A 734 17.36 -2.45 -8.46
N ARG A 735 16.79 -1.61 -9.32
CA ARG A 735 16.66 -1.90 -10.76
C ARG A 735 17.65 -1.12 -11.63
N GLY A 736 18.48 -0.25 -11.03
CA GLY A 736 19.51 0.51 -11.74
C GLY A 736 18.99 1.69 -12.54
N VAL A 737 17.86 2.25 -12.18
CA VAL A 737 17.28 3.45 -12.82
C VAL A 737 17.49 4.66 -11.91
N TYR A 738 18.02 5.75 -12.47
CA TYR A 738 18.38 6.96 -11.73
C TYR A 738 17.92 8.21 -12.45
N GLY A 739 17.25 9.10 -11.71
CA GLY A 739 16.78 10.40 -12.19
C GLY A 739 15.63 10.31 -13.20
N GLU A 740 14.97 9.16 -13.37
CA GLU A 740 13.93 8.94 -14.37
C GLU A 740 12.87 7.95 -13.88
N ARG A 741 11.64 8.10 -14.41
CA ARG A 741 10.54 7.17 -14.15
C ARG A 741 9.84 6.66 -15.43
N HIS A 742 10.04 7.32 -16.58
CA HIS A 742 9.51 6.87 -17.87
C HIS A 742 10.38 5.75 -18.44
N VAL A 743 10.26 4.55 -17.87
CA VAL A 743 11.03 3.37 -18.26
C VAL A 743 10.13 2.15 -18.45
N VAL A 744 10.52 1.29 -19.37
CA VAL A 744 9.92 -0.02 -19.60
C VAL A 744 11.01 -1.10 -19.50
N PHE A 745 10.78 -2.06 -18.62
CA PHE A 745 11.65 -3.20 -18.38
C PHE A 745 11.24 -4.35 -19.30
N MET A 746 12.18 -4.89 -20.04
CA MET A 746 11.94 -5.90 -21.07
C MET A 746 13.05 -6.95 -21.10
N ASN A 747 12.68 -8.17 -21.46
CA ASN A 747 13.64 -9.25 -21.66
C ASN A 747 14.60 -8.89 -22.82
N PRO A 748 15.93 -9.07 -22.65
CA PRO A 748 16.91 -8.75 -23.71
C PRO A 748 16.65 -9.44 -25.06
N ALA A 749 16.11 -10.67 -25.06
CA ALA A 749 15.78 -11.36 -26.28
C ALA A 749 14.56 -10.73 -26.99
N ASP A 750 13.57 -10.26 -26.23
CA ASP A 750 12.42 -9.55 -26.81
C ASP A 750 12.84 -8.18 -27.36
N MET A 751 13.80 -7.51 -26.70
CA MET A 751 14.39 -6.26 -27.21
C MET A 751 15.11 -6.50 -28.56
N ALA A 752 15.89 -7.60 -28.67
CA ALA A 752 16.56 -7.96 -29.89
C ALA A 752 15.56 -8.27 -31.04
N ASP A 753 14.47 -9.01 -30.71
CA ASP A 753 13.41 -9.30 -31.69
C ASP A 753 12.67 -8.05 -32.15
N LEU A 754 12.52 -7.06 -31.26
CA LEU A 754 11.92 -5.76 -31.56
C LEU A 754 12.89 -4.80 -32.28
N GLY A 755 14.20 -5.12 -32.30
CA GLY A 755 15.22 -4.29 -32.92
C GLY A 755 15.57 -3.02 -32.14
N VAL A 756 15.46 -3.05 -30.80
CA VAL A 756 15.76 -1.93 -29.91
C VAL A 756 16.92 -2.25 -28.96
N GLU A 757 17.66 -1.21 -28.56
CA GLU A 757 18.78 -1.31 -27.63
C GLU A 757 18.44 -0.68 -26.26
N ALA A 758 19.27 -0.96 -25.27
CA ALA A 758 19.15 -0.35 -23.95
C ALA A 758 19.29 1.18 -24.03
N GLY A 759 18.27 1.88 -23.57
CA GLY A 759 18.23 3.35 -23.62
C GLY A 759 17.42 3.93 -24.78
N ASP A 760 17.08 3.16 -25.78
CA ASP A 760 16.14 3.58 -26.84
C ASP A 760 14.79 3.92 -26.25
N ARG A 761 13.99 4.69 -26.99
CA ARG A 761 12.68 5.16 -26.53
C ARG A 761 11.57 4.81 -27.52
N ALA A 762 10.41 4.50 -26.94
CA ALA A 762 9.19 4.28 -27.72
C ALA A 762 7.96 4.81 -26.96
N ASP A 763 6.90 5.04 -27.70
CA ASP A 763 5.55 5.18 -27.16
C ASP A 763 4.97 3.77 -26.95
N ILE A 764 4.28 3.56 -25.83
CA ILE A 764 3.59 2.30 -25.51
C ILE A 764 2.10 2.51 -25.72
N VAL A 765 1.47 1.64 -26.49
CA VAL A 765 0.05 1.74 -26.88
C VAL A 765 -0.73 0.59 -26.26
N GLY A 766 -1.82 0.90 -25.57
CA GLY A 766 -2.76 -0.10 -25.05
C GLY A 766 -3.62 -0.70 -26.15
N GLU A 767 -3.85 -2.00 -26.10
CA GLU A 767 -4.60 -2.79 -27.10
C GLU A 767 -5.98 -3.23 -26.56
N PHE A 768 -6.69 -2.37 -25.87
CA PHE A 768 -8.02 -2.67 -25.33
C PHE A 768 -9.11 -2.16 -26.27
N GLU A 769 -10.07 -3.02 -26.57
CA GLU A 769 -11.11 -2.77 -27.60
C GLU A 769 -12.32 -2.02 -27.02
N ASP A 770 -12.15 -0.76 -26.65
CA ASP A 770 -13.24 0.14 -26.22
C ASP A 770 -13.31 1.44 -27.03
N GLY A 771 -12.53 1.53 -28.10
CA GLY A 771 -12.46 2.71 -28.96
C GLY A 771 -11.68 3.88 -28.38
N VAL A 772 -11.00 3.72 -27.22
CA VAL A 772 -10.17 4.74 -26.59
C VAL A 772 -8.70 4.45 -26.85
N GLU A 773 -7.99 5.36 -27.54
CA GLU A 773 -6.55 5.25 -27.70
C GLU A 773 -5.85 5.64 -26.40
N ARG A 774 -5.04 4.70 -25.85
CA ARG A 774 -4.24 4.90 -24.64
C ARG A 774 -2.77 4.83 -24.98
N VAL A 775 -2.02 5.89 -24.70
CA VAL A 775 -0.60 5.99 -25.06
C VAL A 775 0.22 6.52 -23.90
N ALA A 776 1.17 5.72 -23.44
CA ALA A 776 2.24 6.15 -22.54
C ALA A 776 3.44 6.59 -23.40
N ARG A 777 3.79 7.88 -23.35
CA ARG A 777 4.72 8.49 -24.31
C ARG A 777 6.15 8.53 -23.81
N ASP A 778 7.10 8.31 -24.72
CA ASP A 778 8.55 8.54 -24.53
C ASP A 778 9.14 7.71 -23.39
N PHE A 779 8.90 6.39 -23.39
CA PHE A 779 9.44 5.44 -22.43
C PHE A 779 10.76 4.82 -22.89
N ARG A 780 11.74 4.77 -21.99
CA ARG A 780 13.08 4.24 -22.22
C ARG A 780 13.13 2.73 -21.96
N PHE A 781 13.69 1.95 -22.89
CA PHE A 781 13.92 0.52 -22.70
C PHE A 781 15.04 0.23 -21.70
N VAL A 782 14.74 -0.67 -20.76
CA VAL A 782 15.68 -1.16 -19.72
C VAL A 782 15.72 -2.67 -19.81
N PRO A 783 16.88 -3.27 -20.16
CA PRO A 783 17.01 -4.73 -20.17
C PRO A 783 16.86 -5.29 -18.77
N TYR A 784 16.00 -6.31 -18.63
CA TYR A 784 15.71 -6.89 -17.32
C TYR A 784 15.44 -8.38 -17.40
N ASP A 785 15.68 -9.09 -16.27
CA ASP A 785 15.35 -10.50 -16.12
C ASP A 785 13.85 -10.65 -15.82
N ILE A 786 13.07 -10.87 -16.88
CA ILE A 786 11.62 -11.05 -16.90
C ILE A 786 11.30 -12.08 -18.00
N PRO A 787 10.26 -12.93 -17.85
CA PRO A 787 9.87 -13.88 -18.89
C PRO A 787 9.58 -13.20 -20.22
N ARG A 788 9.89 -13.88 -21.33
CA ARG A 788 9.61 -13.39 -22.68
C ARG A 788 8.12 -13.14 -22.91
N GLY A 789 7.83 -12.08 -23.65
CA GLY A 789 6.48 -11.59 -23.88
C GLY A 789 5.88 -10.79 -22.72
N CYS A 790 6.55 -10.74 -21.56
CA CYS A 790 6.17 -9.95 -20.40
C CYS A 790 7.05 -8.71 -20.28
N ILE A 791 6.44 -7.57 -19.93
CA ILE A 791 7.14 -6.31 -19.67
C ILE A 791 6.64 -5.67 -18.37
N ALA A 792 7.41 -4.70 -17.85
CA ALA A 792 7.03 -3.99 -16.65
C ALA A 792 7.33 -2.49 -16.76
N GLY A 793 6.55 -1.65 -16.08
CA GLY A 793 6.79 -0.21 -16.01
C GLY A 793 6.27 0.41 -14.72
N TYR A 794 6.77 1.63 -14.41
CA TYR A 794 6.42 2.24 -13.13
C TYR A 794 4.98 2.75 -13.08
N TYR A 795 4.35 2.48 -11.97
CA TYR A 795 3.12 3.08 -11.49
C TYR A 795 3.45 4.41 -10.77
N PRO A 796 2.73 5.51 -10.97
CA PRO A 796 1.48 5.61 -11.75
C PRO A 796 1.65 5.99 -13.22
N GLU A 797 2.87 6.15 -13.73
CA GLU A 797 3.14 6.65 -15.09
C GLU A 797 2.48 5.76 -16.17
N MET A 798 2.37 4.46 -15.91
CA MET A 798 1.71 3.48 -16.79
C MET A 798 0.19 3.42 -16.62
N ASN A 799 -0.42 4.12 -15.65
CA ASN A 799 -1.87 4.03 -15.41
C ASN A 799 -2.72 4.55 -16.59
N VAL A 800 -2.15 5.38 -17.44
CA VAL A 800 -2.78 5.82 -18.69
C VAL A 800 -3.12 4.64 -19.61
N LEU A 801 -2.42 3.51 -19.49
CA LEU A 801 -2.62 2.31 -20.31
C LEU A 801 -3.66 1.35 -19.71
N VAL A 802 -4.02 1.49 -18.45
CA VAL A 802 -4.96 0.57 -17.76
C VAL A 802 -6.39 1.00 -18.08
N PRO A 803 -7.18 0.18 -18.81
CA PRO A 803 -8.53 0.58 -19.20
C PRO A 803 -9.51 0.53 -18.02
N LEU A 804 -10.45 1.47 -17.94
CA LEU A 804 -11.55 1.43 -16.96
C LEU A 804 -12.46 0.19 -17.13
N GLY A 805 -12.61 -0.29 -18.34
CA GLY A 805 -13.42 -1.48 -18.65
C GLY A 805 -12.73 -2.81 -18.31
N SER A 806 -11.44 -2.80 -17.91
CA SER A 806 -10.71 -4.01 -17.57
C SER A 806 -10.59 -4.19 -16.06
N ALA A 807 -11.36 -5.14 -15.52
CA ALA A 807 -11.46 -5.41 -14.11
C ALA A 807 -11.36 -6.91 -13.81
N GLY A 808 -10.95 -7.22 -12.60
CA GLY A 808 -10.97 -8.59 -12.06
C GLY A 808 -12.40 -9.11 -11.90
N ASP A 809 -12.60 -10.34 -12.32
CA ASP A 809 -13.86 -11.03 -12.14
C ASP A 809 -14.24 -11.05 -10.64
N GLU A 810 -15.50 -10.80 -10.31
CA GLU A 810 -16.05 -10.71 -8.96
C GLU A 810 -15.50 -9.58 -8.04
N SER A 811 -14.22 -9.22 -8.18
CA SER A 811 -13.58 -8.21 -7.32
C SER A 811 -13.67 -6.79 -7.86
N TYR A 812 -13.88 -6.63 -9.16
CA TYR A 812 -13.85 -5.34 -9.85
C TYR A 812 -12.52 -4.56 -9.66
N THR A 813 -11.44 -5.25 -9.25
CA THR A 813 -10.13 -4.65 -9.13
C THR A 813 -9.54 -4.35 -10.51
N PRO A 814 -9.03 -3.14 -10.80
CA PRO A 814 -8.40 -2.83 -12.09
C PRO A 814 -7.26 -3.79 -12.43
N THR A 815 -7.19 -4.28 -13.66
CA THR A 815 -6.21 -5.28 -14.10
C THR A 815 -4.85 -4.68 -14.44
N SER A 816 -4.27 -3.94 -13.51
CA SER A 816 -3.01 -3.19 -13.72
C SER A 816 -1.77 -4.07 -13.92
N LYS A 817 -1.91 -5.40 -13.80
CA LYS A 817 -0.81 -6.37 -13.98
C LYS A 817 -0.93 -7.23 -15.24
N SER A 818 -1.94 -6.97 -16.08
CA SER A 818 -2.17 -7.78 -17.28
C SER A 818 -2.74 -6.93 -18.43
N VAL A 819 -2.04 -5.86 -18.82
CA VAL A 819 -2.44 -4.98 -19.92
C VAL A 819 -1.72 -5.39 -21.20
N ILE A 820 -2.46 -5.74 -22.27
CA ILE A 820 -1.86 -6.03 -23.57
C ILE A 820 -1.48 -4.71 -24.26
N VAL A 821 -0.22 -4.63 -24.71
CA VAL A 821 0.33 -3.41 -25.30
C VAL A 821 1.21 -3.72 -26.52
N SER A 822 1.41 -2.70 -27.34
CA SER A 822 2.38 -2.66 -28.44
C SER A 822 3.30 -1.46 -28.33
N PHE A 823 4.33 -1.38 -29.18
CA PHE A 823 5.26 -0.27 -29.26
C PHE A 823 5.15 0.45 -30.60
N ARG A 824 5.31 1.77 -30.59
CA ARG A 824 5.53 2.58 -31.79
C ARG A 824 6.67 3.57 -31.58
N PRO A 825 7.40 3.98 -32.64
CA PRO A 825 8.43 4.99 -32.53
C PRO A 825 7.89 6.28 -31.89
N VAL A 826 8.75 6.96 -31.13
CA VAL A 826 8.40 8.26 -30.54
C VAL A 826 8.04 9.23 -31.65
N GLN A 827 6.84 9.76 -31.65
CA GLN A 827 6.47 10.83 -32.57
C GLN A 827 7.29 12.08 -32.25
N ALA A 828 8.03 12.59 -33.22
CA ALA A 828 8.72 13.87 -33.07
C ALA A 828 7.72 14.94 -32.61
N LYS A 829 8.03 15.64 -31.53
CA LYS A 829 7.22 16.80 -31.12
C LYS A 829 7.21 17.75 -32.31
N VAL A 830 6.04 17.95 -32.90
CA VAL A 830 5.82 19.04 -33.83
C VAL A 830 6.08 20.32 -33.02
N ALA A 831 7.16 21.04 -33.37
CA ALA A 831 7.69 22.19 -32.67
C ALA A 831 6.70 23.37 -32.67
#